data_b088d582e7645541b71b768eb74be634
#
_entry.id   b088d582e7645541b71b768eb74be634
#
_cell.length_a   1.000
_cell.length_b   1.000
_cell.length_c   1.000
_cell.angle_alpha   90.00
_cell.angle_beta   90.00
_cell.angle_gamma   90.00
#
_symmetry.space_group_name_H-M   'P 1'
#
loop_
_entity.id
_entity.type
_entity.pdbx_description
1 polymer ?
#
loop_
_entity_poly.entity_id
_entity_poly.type
_entity_poly.pdbx_seq_one_letter_code
_entity_poly.pdbx_strand_id
1 'polypeptide(L)'
;MKRLAILLLYVYLHLPLCYGQVKALVGSVTDEESGEPIAGAIVQAVGGKNYTFTTNDGCFSLKGEARQIRVQSMGYRSIVVDVTESPIHIKMKPEATQLKDVIIKAPDIIQKSDTLVYSMSKWAQKQDRNMADVLRRLPGVEVAEDGGIKYNGEPINKFYIDGSDFVNDRYGVATNNISPDDVASVEIMENHQPVKVLEGLEFSQQAGLNIKLKEAARARWIGILNGGMGAEPLLYDASLFAMRIARKWQNMETLRLNDTGWNPNSQSQRHTDYTIPGSGNNDNPWPDYIAIGTTSAPLDELRTRDNLSFLAQSSNARHVADGLDVKLNATYQTDRLDFTNSCTTRYFDKNIPSFIEQNTMRSHEHLLNGEWSLQLNRRNNYLKDNLSVDALWNHATSAVSGTQTLQQQSDLPSFDITNDLQLVRRVNSHLLTISSHNHYSHRPHSLTADSVLQDLTTDDFRSVTEARYGWLLRRWSFYARGGIDLNLHHFQSSLSGLMLPDYLLDGRRNFTVLKTYATPEARYQHRRWWLTLSLPIGYYYYYVADRLADTSMGKHFMTISPMVYIRHQLTAKTELSAYLNYSLQPVAPSSYTQTVVMSDFRNFTFQTPSTESIRQLSAFVKLRYRNPITSLFANLSVKYQQDYQPLMQNQLFIGERILTAFVTSGNNVSVTQLNGGISKGLWSAKITVGIDASFGHFSARMMRQNVEQPYTSTFITLAPKFTGKFTRWLSTDYRLTYTNNQYEVDAVKVDHSALRQNLSVTFLPTDQWQIAFSAEHYYTRFSNDQTANIIFLDASVRCLLSKRIDLALAATNLLDETDYRYTSFGSLSESLYSFKIRPRNIIIKMQIKI
;
A
#
# COMPACT_ATOMS: atom_id res chain seq x y z
N MET A 1 -30.61 47.74 -30.99
CA MET A 1 -29.21 47.98 -30.57
C MET A 1 -28.50 49.11 -31.34
N LYS A 2 -28.81 49.42 -32.60
CA LYS A 2 -28.16 50.52 -33.36
C LYS A 2 -28.55 51.93 -32.88
N ARG A 3 -29.71 52.14 -32.30
CA ARG A 3 -30.14 53.44 -31.78
C ARG A 3 -29.60 53.83 -30.38
N LEU A 4 -29.13 52.85 -29.59
CA LEU A 4 -28.49 53.08 -28.29
C LEU A 4 -27.02 53.48 -28.45
N ALA A 5 -26.35 52.98 -29.48
CA ALA A 5 -24.95 53.30 -29.80
C ALA A 5 -24.79 54.77 -30.31
N ILE A 6 -25.79 55.26 -31.01
CA ILE A 6 -25.79 56.64 -31.54
C ILE A 6 -26.03 57.63 -30.39
N LEU A 7 -26.85 57.28 -29.42
CA LEU A 7 -27.13 58.13 -28.28
C LEU A 7 -25.93 58.24 -27.33
N LEU A 8 -25.16 57.18 -27.19
CA LEU A 8 -23.91 57.15 -26.37
C LEU A 8 -22.79 57.92 -27.06
N LEU A 9 -22.73 57.93 -28.41
CA LEU A 9 -21.75 58.71 -29.16
C LEU A 9 -22.07 60.21 -29.14
N TYR A 10 -23.34 60.62 -29.01
CA TYR A 10 -23.76 62.04 -28.91
C TYR A 10 -23.47 62.63 -27.54
N VAL A 11 -23.48 61.83 -26.48
CA VAL A 11 -23.14 62.23 -25.10
C VAL A 11 -21.64 62.39 -24.92
N TYR A 12 -20.83 61.68 -25.72
CA TYR A 12 -19.37 61.73 -25.62
C TYR A 12 -18.74 62.95 -26.28
N LEU A 13 -19.46 63.66 -27.16
CA LEU A 13 -18.96 64.78 -27.95
C LEU A 13 -19.20 66.19 -27.31
N HIS A 14 -19.89 66.28 -26.19
CA HIS A 14 -20.28 67.60 -25.59
C HIS A 14 -19.90 67.75 -24.11
N LEU A 15 -18.82 67.13 -23.64
CA LEU A 15 -18.21 67.47 -22.36
C LEU A 15 -17.12 68.53 -22.55
N PRO A 16 -17.30 69.72 -21.97
CA PRO A 16 -16.26 70.73 -22.02
C PRO A 16 -15.08 70.26 -21.14
N LEU A 17 -13.88 70.17 -21.73
CA LEU A 17 -12.61 69.96 -21.04
C LEU A 17 -12.29 71.19 -20.20
N CYS A 18 -12.70 71.21 -18.94
CA CYS A 18 -12.16 72.14 -17.97
C CYS A 18 -10.73 71.74 -17.60
N TYR A 19 -9.75 72.39 -18.20
CA TYR A 19 -8.37 72.38 -17.71
C TYR A 19 -8.31 73.21 -16.44
N GLY A 20 -8.47 72.54 -15.26
CA GLY A 20 -8.07 73.11 -13.99
C GLY A 20 -6.54 73.13 -13.95
N GLN A 21 -5.93 74.29 -13.72
CA GLN A 21 -4.51 74.39 -13.37
C GLN A 21 -4.29 73.65 -12.06
N VAL A 22 -3.70 72.46 -12.12
CA VAL A 22 -3.30 71.73 -10.94
C VAL A 22 -2.09 72.43 -10.35
N LYS A 23 -2.24 73.14 -9.22
CA LYS A 23 -1.11 73.65 -8.46
C LYS A 23 -0.23 72.46 -8.06
N ALA A 24 1.05 72.53 -8.43
CA ALA A 24 2.05 71.56 -8.05
C ALA A 24 2.95 72.15 -6.96
N LEU A 25 3.13 71.39 -5.91
CA LEU A 25 4.10 71.73 -4.84
C LEU A 25 5.47 71.32 -5.33
N VAL A 26 6.40 72.28 -5.42
CA VAL A 26 7.81 72.03 -5.87
C VAL A 26 8.79 72.24 -4.73
N GLY A 27 9.88 71.51 -4.74
CA GLY A 27 10.94 71.63 -3.73
C GLY A 27 12.16 70.82 -4.05
N SER A 28 13.12 70.81 -3.14
CA SER A 28 14.33 69.97 -3.21
C SER A 28 14.62 69.25 -1.91
N VAL A 29 15.26 68.12 -2.01
CA VAL A 29 15.68 67.24 -0.90
C VAL A 29 17.19 67.08 -0.97
N THR A 30 17.91 67.46 0.09
CA THR A 30 19.36 67.38 0.19
C THR A 30 19.76 66.66 1.49
N ASP A 31 20.97 66.11 1.47
CA ASP A 31 21.62 65.57 2.68
C ASP A 31 21.98 66.68 3.64
N GLU A 32 21.71 66.50 4.93
CA GLU A 32 21.94 67.54 5.97
C GLU A 32 23.43 67.76 6.26
N GLU A 33 24.28 66.72 6.09
CA GLU A 33 25.70 66.76 6.41
C GLU A 33 26.57 67.16 5.22
N SER A 34 26.28 66.58 4.03
CA SER A 34 27.10 66.84 2.81
C SER A 34 26.53 67.95 1.93
N GLY A 35 25.24 68.28 2.06
CA GLY A 35 24.54 69.21 1.17
C GLY A 35 24.24 68.67 -0.20
N GLU A 36 24.61 67.45 -0.50
CA GLU A 36 24.37 66.82 -1.80
C GLU A 36 22.89 66.52 -2.06
N PRO A 37 22.40 66.61 -3.31
CA PRO A 37 21.01 66.28 -3.65
C PRO A 37 20.72 64.80 -3.48
N ILE A 38 19.56 64.47 -2.86
CA ILE A 38 19.10 63.07 -2.69
C ILE A 38 18.16 62.70 -3.83
N ALA A 39 18.66 61.90 -4.77
CA ALA A 39 17.87 61.39 -5.87
C ALA A 39 16.98 60.21 -5.42
N GLY A 40 15.77 60.06 -6.01
CA GLY A 40 14.90 58.93 -5.77
C GLY A 40 14.20 58.94 -4.36
N ALA A 41 14.30 60.02 -3.61
CA ALA A 41 13.54 60.13 -2.37
C ALA A 41 12.03 60.22 -2.66
N ILE A 42 11.23 59.48 -1.87
CA ILE A 42 9.76 59.47 -1.99
C ILE A 42 9.22 60.66 -1.20
N VAL A 43 8.53 61.58 -1.90
CA VAL A 43 7.79 62.72 -1.31
C VAL A 43 6.29 62.43 -1.41
N GLN A 44 5.64 62.25 -0.28
CA GLN A 44 4.21 61.90 -0.20
C GLN A 44 3.40 62.89 0.63
N ALA A 45 2.22 63.25 0.16
CA ALA A 45 1.28 64.05 0.95
C ALA A 45 0.74 63.25 2.14
N VAL A 46 0.83 63.81 3.37
CA VAL A 46 0.32 63.13 4.58
C VAL A 46 -1.21 63.14 4.55
N GLY A 47 -1.82 61.94 4.64
CA GLY A 47 -3.27 61.76 4.56
C GLY A 47 -3.81 61.67 3.11
N GLY A 48 -2.93 61.83 2.06
CA GLY A 48 -3.29 61.72 0.64
C GLY A 48 -2.66 60.53 -0.04
N LYS A 49 -3.13 60.23 -1.25
CA LYS A 49 -2.56 59.14 -2.08
C LYS A 49 -1.48 59.60 -3.05
N ASN A 50 -1.23 60.94 -3.10
CA ASN A 50 -0.32 61.56 -4.06
C ASN A 50 1.10 61.45 -3.55
N TYR A 51 2.00 60.99 -4.41
CA TYR A 51 3.42 60.91 -4.15
C TYR A 51 4.23 61.19 -5.44
N THR A 52 5.49 61.58 -5.27
CA THR A 52 6.45 61.79 -6.33
C THR A 52 7.85 61.36 -5.88
N PHE A 53 8.78 61.22 -6.81
CA PHE A 53 10.17 60.94 -6.50
C PHE A 53 11.02 62.19 -6.81
N THR A 54 12.10 62.36 -6.07
CA THR A 54 13.10 63.37 -6.42
C THR A 54 13.89 62.98 -7.64
N THR A 55 14.19 63.96 -8.49
CA THR A 55 15.09 63.86 -9.65
C THR A 55 16.56 63.70 -9.23
N ASN A 56 17.47 63.51 -10.19
CA ASN A 56 18.90 63.39 -9.90
C ASN A 56 19.47 64.62 -9.21
N ASP A 57 18.88 65.79 -9.39
CA ASP A 57 19.25 67.06 -8.74
C ASP A 57 18.53 67.26 -7.40
N GLY A 58 17.89 66.21 -6.89
CA GLY A 58 17.14 66.26 -5.65
C GLY A 58 15.80 66.99 -5.70
N CYS A 59 15.39 67.54 -6.87
CA CYS A 59 14.17 68.31 -7.03
C CYS A 59 12.94 67.42 -7.17
N PHE A 60 11.79 67.92 -6.65
CA PHE A 60 10.51 67.22 -6.81
C PHE A 60 9.37 68.13 -7.21
N SER A 61 8.34 67.52 -7.82
CA SER A 61 7.10 68.20 -8.15
C SER A 61 5.93 67.28 -7.75
N LEU A 62 5.19 67.63 -6.72
CA LEU A 62 4.05 66.90 -6.22
C LEU A 62 2.76 67.56 -6.67
N LYS A 63 1.92 66.82 -7.40
CA LYS A 63 0.59 67.32 -7.89
C LYS A 63 -0.39 67.43 -6.75
N GLY A 64 -1.02 68.60 -6.58
CA GLY A 64 -2.04 68.90 -5.57
C GLY A 64 -1.50 69.71 -4.41
N GLU A 65 -2.41 70.24 -3.59
CA GLU A 65 -2.10 70.94 -2.36
C GLU A 65 -1.94 69.98 -1.20
N ALA A 66 -0.88 70.10 -0.43
CA ALA A 66 -0.64 69.28 0.77
C ALA A 66 -0.27 70.25 1.93
N ARG A 67 -0.86 70.03 3.11
CA ARG A 67 -0.47 70.82 4.32
C ARG A 67 0.81 70.28 4.96
N GLN A 68 1.02 68.94 4.80
CA GLN A 68 2.20 68.23 5.27
C GLN A 68 2.66 67.23 4.24
N ILE A 69 3.96 67.10 4.07
CA ILE A 69 4.58 66.10 3.21
C ILE A 69 5.53 65.23 4.04
N ARG A 70 5.54 63.91 3.75
CA ARG A 70 6.48 62.98 4.31
C ARG A 70 7.53 62.67 3.25
N VAL A 71 8.79 62.78 3.64
CA VAL A 71 9.92 62.44 2.75
C VAL A 71 10.66 61.23 3.31
N GLN A 72 10.90 60.23 2.45
CA GLN A 72 11.57 59.00 2.82
C GLN A 72 12.63 58.69 1.77
N SER A 73 13.82 58.27 2.21
CA SER A 73 14.88 57.76 1.34
C SER A 73 15.65 56.66 2.08
N MET A 74 16.17 55.68 1.37
CA MET A 74 16.95 54.60 1.95
C MET A 74 18.27 55.22 2.53
N GLY A 75 18.57 54.87 3.76
CA GLY A 75 19.74 55.40 4.49
C GLY A 75 19.52 56.75 5.17
N TYR A 76 18.30 57.29 5.15
CA TYR A 76 17.93 58.58 5.77
C TYR A 76 16.73 58.42 6.72
N ARG A 77 16.70 59.25 7.76
CA ARG A 77 15.57 59.33 8.67
C ARG A 77 14.38 59.97 7.99
N SER A 78 13.23 59.26 8.02
CA SER A 78 11.98 59.79 7.48
C SER A 78 11.58 61.08 8.20
N ILE A 79 11.25 62.13 7.46
CA ILE A 79 10.84 63.43 7.99
C ILE A 79 9.45 63.80 7.48
N VAL A 80 8.68 64.43 8.36
CA VAL A 80 7.40 65.06 8.00
C VAL A 80 7.60 66.58 8.15
N VAL A 81 7.25 67.32 7.06
CA VAL A 81 7.48 68.75 6.97
C VAL A 81 6.16 69.47 6.66
N ASP A 82 5.87 70.54 7.38
CA ASP A 82 4.74 71.43 7.09
C ASP A 82 5.04 72.30 5.86
N VAL A 83 4.07 72.35 4.93
CA VAL A 83 4.19 73.13 3.70
C VAL A 83 3.76 74.58 4.00
N THR A 84 4.74 75.47 4.28
CA THR A 84 4.49 76.92 4.54
C THR A 84 4.79 77.80 3.32
N GLU A 85 5.72 77.34 2.44
CA GLU A 85 6.19 78.05 1.24
C GLU A 85 6.47 77.05 0.09
N SER A 86 6.49 77.58 -1.13
CA SER A 86 6.90 76.82 -2.32
C SER A 86 7.79 77.69 -3.22
N PRO A 87 9.03 77.26 -3.55
CA PRO A 87 9.64 75.92 -3.37
C PRO A 87 10.11 75.70 -1.95
N ILE A 88 9.95 74.41 -1.49
CA ILE A 88 10.34 73.92 -0.17
C ILE A 88 11.71 73.24 -0.22
N HIS A 89 12.61 73.54 0.73
CA HIS A 89 13.91 72.89 0.81
C HIS A 89 13.98 71.99 2.05
N ILE A 90 14.18 70.67 1.80
CA ILE A 90 14.15 69.65 2.84
C ILE A 90 15.52 69.04 3.01
N LYS A 91 16.01 69.03 4.27
CA LYS A 91 17.25 68.39 4.64
C LYS A 91 16.97 67.12 5.37
N MET A 92 17.51 65.97 4.88
CA MET A 92 17.36 64.68 5.50
C MET A 92 18.64 64.28 6.21
N LYS A 93 18.48 63.79 7.44
CA LYS A 93 19.61 63.33 8.25
C LYS A 93 19.94 61.88 7.91
N PRO A 94 21.21 61.54 7.61
CA PRO A 94 21.63 60.16 7.45
C PRO A 94 21.32 59.32 8.68
N GLU A 95 20.69 58.13 8.49
CA GLU A 95 20.38 57.17 9.56
C GLU A 95 20.64 55.78 9.06
N ALA A 96 21.60 55.08 9.66
CA ALA A 96 21.88 53.70 9.34
C ALA A 96 20.69 52.82 9.73
N THR A 97 19.97 52.32 8.72
CA THR A 97 18.88 51.36 8.94
C THR A 97 19.50 50.00 9.21
N GLN A 98 19.50 49.52 10.43
CA GLN A 98 19.76 48.11 10.73
C GLN A 98 18.65 47.28 10.07
N LEU A 99 18.99 46.55 9.01
CA LEU A 99 18.12 45.53 8.47
C LEU A 99 17.91 44.48 9.54
N LYS A 100 16.66 44.18 9.88
CA LYS A 100 16.34 43.03 10.72
C LYS A 100 16.92 41.77 10.05
N ASP A 101 17.65 40.98 10.82
CA ASP A 101 18.16 39.69 10.39
C ASP A 101 17.01 38.91 9.75
N VAL A 102 17.15 38.55 8.47
CA VAL A 102 16.25 37.64 7.79
C VAL A 102 16.64 36.25 8.24
N ILE A 103 15.95 35.74 9.26
CA ILE A 103 16.07 34.35 9.67
C ILE A 103 15.44 33.53 8.57
N ILE A 104 16.26 33.02 7.65
CA ILE A 104 15.82 32.02 6.65
C ILE A 104 15.61 30.71 7.41
N LYS A 105 14.39 30.43 7.80
CA LYS A 105 14.03 29.09 8.28
C LYS A 105 14.14 28.17 7.09
N ALA A 106 15.07 27.23 7.13
CA ALA A 106 15.15 26.18 6.13
C ALA A 106 13.77 25.49 6.01
N PRO A 107 13.28 25.21 4.79
CA PRO A 107 11.98 24.59 4.61
C PRO A 107 11.93 23.21 5.30
N ASP A 108 10.74 22.81 5.76
CA ASP A 108 10.56 21.55 6.48
C ASP A 108 10.79 20.33 5.57
N ILE A 109 10.56 20.51 4.27
CA ILE A 109 10.83 19.53 3.21
C ILE A 109 11.72 20.21 2.19
N ILE A 110 12.85 19.59 1.87
CA ILE A 110 13.78 20.07 0.85
C ILE A 110 13.54 19.25 -0.40
N GLN A 111 13.15 19.91 -1.49
CA GLN A 111 13.03 19.26 -2.78
C GLN A 111 14.35 19.41 -3.57
N LYS A 112 14.93 18.28 -3.96
CA LYS A 112 16.12 18.20 -4.83
C LYS A 112 15.74 17.41 -6.08
N SER A 113 15.46 18.10 -7.18
CA SER A 113 14.94 17.45 -8.41
C SER A 113 13.69 16.62 -8.08
N ASP A 114 13.71 15.32 -8.30
CA ASP A 114 12.62 14.37 -8.03
C ASP A 114 12.70 13.75 -6.63
N THR A 115 13.54 14.26 -5.74
CA THR A 115 13.73 13.73 -4.39
C THR A 115 13.26 14.73 -3.34
N LEU A 116 12.36 14.28 -2.46
CA LEU A 116 11.93 15.00 -1.28
C LEU A 116 12.74 14.53 -0.08
N VAL A 117 13.38 15.46 0.62
CA VAL A 117 14.23 15.17 1.78
C VAL A 117 13.55 15.67 3.04
N TYR A 118 13.25 14.76 3.97
CA TYR A 118 12.67 15.01 5.28
C TYR A 118 13.76 14.89 6.36
N SER A 119 14.18 16.01 6.94
CA SER A 119 15.21 16.01 7.99
C SER A 119 14.66 15.47 9.30
N MET A 120 15.34 14.51 9.94
CA MET A 120 14.91 13.94 11.22
C MET A 120 14.93 14.96 12.36
N SER A 121 15.80 15.96 12.31
CA SER A 121 15.81 17.06 13.31
C SER A 121 14.48 17.83 13.40
N LYS A 122 13.65 17.76 12.35
CA LYS A 122 12.34 18.44 12.28
C LYS A 122 11.17 17.47 12.41
N TRP A 123 11.28 16.27 11.85
CA TRP A 123 10.19 15.31 11.72
C TRP A 123 10.16 14.28 12.84
N ALA A 124 11.33 13.87 13.37
CA ALA A 124 11.39 12.97 14.51
C ALA A 124 10.86 13.67 15.78
N GLN A 125 10.07 12.93 16.53
CA GLN A 125 9.50 13.38 17.80
C GLN A 125 10.04 12.49 18.93
N LYS A 126 10.04 13.00 20.16
CA LYS A 126 10.58 12.27 21.32
C LYS A 126 9.82 11.00 21.65
N GLN A 127 8.55 10.91 21.24
CA GLN A 127 7.71 9.71 21.40
C GLN A 127 8.03 8.61 20.40
N ASP A 128 8.75 8.89 19.32
CA ASP A 128 9.01 7.90 18.28
C ASP A 128 9.98 6.84 18.79
N ARG A 129 9.58 5.59 18.62
CA ARG A 129 10.40 4.44 19.00
C ARG A 129 11.24 3.95 17.83
N ASN A 130 10.65 4.01 16.64
CA ASN A 130 11.23 3.47 15.42
C ASN A 130 10.90 4.36 14.22
N MET A 131 11.46 4.01 13.08
CA MET A 131 11.24 4.78 11.86
C MET A 131 9.81 4.67 11.33
N ALA A 132 9.09 3.58 11.59
CA ALA A 132 7.68 3.45 11.17
C ALA A 132 6.80 4.54 11.83
N ASP A 133 7.07 4.90 13.10
CA ASP A 133 6.35 5.98 13.79
C ASP A 133 6.57 7.33 13.12
N VAL A 134 7.78 7.60 12.64
CA VAL A 134 8.12 8.81 11.89
C VAL A 134 7.45 8.81 10.53
N LEU A 135 7.58 7.70 9.79
CA LEU A 135 7.09 7.56 8.42
C LEU A 135 5.57 7.75 8.32
N ARG A 136 4.79 7.25 9.29
CA ARG A 136 3.32 7.44 9.34
C ARG A 136 2.89 8.90 9.39
N ARG A 137 3.78 9.81 9.82
CA ARG A 137 3.49 11.24 9.91
C ARG A 137 4.01 12.05 8.73
N LEU A 138 4.85 11.45 7.87
CA LEU A 138 5.35 12.16 6.70
C LEU A 138 4.20 12.37 5.70
N PRO A 139 4.06 13.57 5.15
CA PRO A 139 3.03 13.86 4.16
C PRO A 139 3.11 12.98 2.93
N GLY A 140 1.98 12.40 2.55
CA GLY A 140 1.87 11.51 1.41
C GLY A 140 2.38 10.09 1.68
N VAL A 141 2.93 9.80 2.86
CA VAL A 141 3.38 8.46 3.24
C VAL A 141 2.31 7.77 4.07
N GLU A 142 2.06 6.53 3.76
CA GLU A 142 1.19 5.61 4.50
C GLU A 142 2.01 4.38 4.86
N VAL A 143 1.91 3.94 6.11
CA VAL A 143 2.54 2.69 6.58
C VAL A 143 1.41 1.80 7.07
N ALA A 144 1.23 0.68 6.40
CA ALA A 144 0.23 -0.32 6.74
C ALA A 144 0.63 -1.11 8.01
N GLU A 145 -0.31 -1.87 8.56
CA GLU A 145 -0.08 -2.68 9.78
C GLU A 145 0.98 -3.78 9.54
N ASP A 146 1.01 -4.34 8.32
CA ASP A 146 2.02 -5.30 7.86
C ASP A 146 3.41 -4.70 7.58
N GLY A 147 3.57 -3.38 7.73
CA GLY A 147 4.80 -2.64 7.45
C GLY A 147 4.95 -2.16 6.01
N GLY A 148 3.99 -2.45 5.13
CA GLY A 148 3.98 -1.97 3.74
C GLY A 148 3.91 -0.45 3.67
N ILE A 149 4.75 0.16 2.83
CA ILE A 149 4.81 1.61 2.67
C ILE A 149 4.23 2.01 1.32
N LYS A 150 3.31 3.00 1.36
CA LYS A 150 2.77 3.64 0.16
C LYS A 150 3.15 5.12 0.15
N TYR A 151 3.36 5.65 -1.02
CA TYR A 151 3.52 7.09 -1.24
C TYR A 151 2.47 7.58 -2.24
N ASN A 152 1.64 8.56 -1.80
CA ASN A 152 0.49 9.05 -2.58
C ASN A 152 -0.47 7.95 -3.06
N GLY A 153 -0.71 6.94 -2.19
CA GLY A 153 -1.60 5.82 -2.45
C GLY A 153 -0.99 4.68 -3.29
N GLU A 154 0.24 4.83 -3.81
CA GLU A 154 0.95 3.80 -4.56
C GLU A 154 2.04 3.15 -3.70
N PRO A 155 2.22 1.81 -3.73
CA PRO A 155 3.32 1.16 -3.04
C PRO A 155 4.66 1.72 -3.52
N ILE A 156 5.64 1.84 -2.62
CA ILE A 156 7.01 2.18 -3.03
C ILE A 156 7.61 1.02 -3.83
N ASN A 157 8.47 1.32 -4.80
CA ASN A 157 9.11 0.27 -5.62
C ASN A 157 10.45 -0.23 -5.07
N LYS A 158 11.08 0.54 -4.17
CA LYS A 158 12.32 0.15 -3.49
C LYS A 158 12.49 0.86 -2.17
N PHE A 159 13.10 0.14 -1.22
CA PHE A 159 13.49 0.64 0.08
C PHE A 159 14.99 0.53 0.25
N TYR A 160 15.63 1.63 0.62
CA TYR A 160 17.07 1.69 0.82
C TYR A 160 17.41 2.12 2.23
N ILE A 161 18.52 1.61 2.75
CA ILE A 161 19.17 2.14 3.95
C ILE A 161 20.57 2.58 3.54
N ASP A 162 20.82 3.89 3.69
CA ASP A 162 22.04 4.56 3.26
C ASP A 162 22.44 4.28 1.79
N GLY A 163 21.39 4.14 0.93
CA GLY A 163 21.52 3.85 -0.51
C GLY A 163 21.65 2.38 -0.86
N SER A 164 21.56 1.48 0.10
CA SER A 164 21.65 0.04 -0.11
C SER A 164 20.30 -0.67 0.08
N ASP A 165 19.94 -1.52 -0.87
CA ASP A 165 18.80 -2.44 -0.82
C ASP A 165 19.30 -3.83 -0.40
N PHE A 166 19.54 -4.04 0.90
CA PHE A 166 20.05 -5.33 1.38
C PHE A 166 18.98 -6.21 2.04
N VAL A 167 17.84 -5.65 2.38
CA VAL A 167 16.73 -6.38 3.04
C VAL A 167 15.79 -7.08 2.05
N ASN A 168 16.04 -6.95 0.74
CA ASN A 168 15.26 -7.58 -0.32
C ASN A 168 13.73 -7.41 -0.15
N ASP A 169 13.32 -6.13 0.00
CA ASP A 169 11.91 -5.71 0.15
C ASP A 169 11.20 -6.17 1.45
N ARG A 170 11.91 -6.83 2.39
CA ARG A 170 11.44 -7.13 3.75
C ARG A 170 11.74 -5.98 4.73
N TYR A 171 11.43 -4.76 4.33
CA TYR A 171 11.82 -3.55 5.06
C TYR A 171 11.00 -3.29 6.34
N GLY A 172 9.91 -4.00 6.57
CA GLY A 172 9.14 -3.93 7.81
C GLY A 172 10.00 -4.19 9.05
N VAL A 173 10.94 -5.15 8.98
CA VAL A 173 11.90 -5.40 10.06
C VAL A 173 12.75 -4.17 10.35
N ALA A 174 13.30 -3.55 9.31
CA ALA A 174 14.17 -2.38 9.47
C ALA A 174 13.39 -1.17 9.99
N THR A 175 12.23 -0.84 9.41
CA THR A 175 11.44 0.33 9.81
C THR A 175 10.93 0.24 11.24
N ASN A 176 10.58 -0.95 11.71
CA ASN A 176 10.09 -1.19 13.07
C ASN A 176 11.19 -1.26 14.14
N ASN A 177 12.48 -1.37 13.74
CA ASN A 177 13.58 -1.55 14.68
C ASN A 177 14.70 -0.50 14.57
N ILE A 178 14.75 0.34 13.53
CA ILE A 178 15.72 1.43 13.44
C ILE A 178 15.25 2.60 14.31
N SER A 179 16.13 3.05 15.21
CA SER A 179 15.87 4.23 16.03
C SER A 179 15.93 5.52 15.18
N PRO A 180 14.97 6.46 15.31
CA PRO A 180 15.06 7.78 14.67
C PRO A 180 16.32 8.56 15.07
N ASP A 181 16.91 8.25 16.25
CA ASP A 181 18.14 8.88 16.72
C ASP A 181 19.35 8.56 15.85
N ASP A 182 19.34 7.44 15.12
CA ASP A 182 20.42 7.02 14.23
C ASP A 182 20.25 7.52 12.79
N VAL A 183 19.10 8.11 12.47
CA VAL A 183 18.73 8.58 11.13
C VAL A 183 18.94 10.08 10.99
N ALA A 184 19.55 10.50 9.87
CA ALA A 184 19.73 11.91 9.52
C ALA A 184 18.54 12.46 8.73
N SER A 185 18.05 11.70 7.74
CA SER A 185 16.92 12.08 6.89
C SER A 185 16.25 10.87 6.24
N VAL A 186 15.01 11.07 5.82
CA VAL A 186 14.29 10.20 4.89
C VAL A 186 14.22 10.89 3.55
N GLU A 187 14.60 10.18 2.50
CA GLU A 187 14.55 10.65 1.12
C GLU A 187 13.47 9.88 0.38
N ILE A 188 12.51 10.58 -0.22
CA ILE A 188 11.50 9.98 -1.11
C ILE A 188 11.85 10.39 -2.53
N MET A 189 12.28 9.42 -3.32
CA MET A 189 12.65 9.59 -4.72
C MET A 189 11.39 9.36 -5.56
N GLU A 190 10.77 10.43 -6.03
CA GLU A 190 9.59 10.34 -6.90
C GLU A 190 10.00 9.80 -8.28
N ASN A 191 9.12 9.02 -8.90
CA ASN A 191 9.35 8.40 -10.22
C ASN A 191 10.65 7.56 -10.27
N HIS A 192 10.94 6.88 -9.18
CA HIS A 192 12.19 6.17 -9.00
C HIS A 192 12.35 4.99 -9.95
N GLN A 193 13.43 4.98 -10.74
CA GLN A 193 13.84 3.84 -11.58
C GLN A 193 15.02 3.12 -10.91
N PRO A 194 14.77 1.95 -10.26
CA PRO A 194 15.84 1.24 -9.52
C PRO A 194 16.88 0.59 -10.44
N VAL A 195 16.56 0.39 -11.71
CA VAL A 195 17.43 -0.27 -12.70
C VAL A 195 18.12 0.77 -13.58
N LYS A 196 19.42 1.02 -13.34
CA LYS A 196 20.18 2.10 -14.00
C LYS A 196 20.17 2.05 -15.53
N VAL A 197 20.14 0.85 -16.11
CA VAL A 197 20.08 0.68 -17.57
C VAL A 197 18.77 1.19 -18.17
N LEU A 198 17.69 1.27 -17.37
CA LEU A 198 16.36 1.75 -17.76
C LEU A 198 16.13 3.23 -17.45
N GLU A 199 17.06 3.89 -16.76
CA GLU A 199 16.95 5.32 -16.46
C GLU A 199 16.79 6.15 -17.74
N GLY A 200 15.74 6.99 -17.75
CA GLY A 200 15.38 7.83 -18.90
C GLY A 200 14.72 7.09 -20.06
N LEU A 201 14.52 5.77 -19.97
CA LEU A 201 13.88 4.94 -21.00
C LEU A 201 12.52 4.41 -20.54
N GLU A 202 12.49 3.83 -19.36
CA GLU A 202 11.29 3.30 -18.72
C GLU A 202 10.93 4.20 -17.54
N PHE A 203 9.72 4.72 -17.56
CA PHE A 203 9.24 5.61 -16.53
C PHE A 203 8.58 4.80 -15.40
N SER A 204 9.02 4.99 -14.17
CA SER A 204 8.36 4.46 -12.99
C SER A 204 7.36 5.49 -12.44
N GLN A 205 6.16 5.06 -12.06
CA GLN A 205 5.18 5.89 -11.37
C GLN A 205 5.32 5.81 -9.84
N GLN A 206 6.07 4.83 -9.37
CA GLN A 206 6.28 4.54 -7.97
C GLN A 206 7.47 5.33 -7.42
N ALA A 207 7.44 5.60 -6.14
CA ALA A 207 8.54 6.22 -5.44
C ALA A 207 9.49 5.16 -4.85
N GLY A 208 10.77 5.51 -4.72
CA GLY A 208 11.71 4.82 -3.84
C GLY A 208 11.85 5.57 -2.52
N LEU A 209 12.12 4.86 -1.43
CA LEU A 209 12.36 5.45 -0.12
C LEU A 209 13.79 5.10 0.35
N ASN A 210 14.52 6.09 0.83
CA ASN A 210 15.87 5.88 1.37
C ASN A 210 15.99 6.49 2.79
N ILE A 211 16.36 5.65 3.75
CA ILE A 211 16.71 6.09 5.11
C ILE A 211 18.21 6.39 5.14
N LYS A 212 18.58 7.65 5.33
CA LYS A 212 19.97 8.06 5.50
C LYS A 212 20.39 8.04 6.97
N LEU A 213 21.41 7.27 7.26
CA LEU A 213 21.98 7.19 8.61
C LEU A 213 22.87 8.40 8.91
N LYS A 214 22.94 8.79 10.18
CA LYS A 214 23.96 9.72 10.68
C LYS A 214 25.35 9.10 10.55
N GLU A 215 26.38 9.90 10.33
CA GLU A 215 27.76 9.40 10.23
C GLU A 215 28.20 8.59 11.45
N ALA A 216 27.78 9.01 12.64
CA ALA A 216 28.06 8.29 13.88
C ALA A 216 27.39 6.90 13.95
N ALA A 217 26.32 6.64 13.17
CA ALA A 217 25.64 5.34 13.10
C ALA A 217 26.22 4.42 12.01
N ARG A 218 26.98 4.97 11.05
CA ARG A 218 27.60 4.21 9.98
C ARG A 218 28.75 3.34 10.49
N ALA A 219 28.88 2.15 9.89
CA ALA A 219 29.95 1.16 10.14
C ALA A 219 30.04 0.64 11.58
N ARG A 220 29.20 1.06 12.50
CA ARG A 220 29.06 0.48 13.84
C ARG A 220 27.83 -0.44 13.91
N TRP A 221 27.79 -1.30 14.91
CA TRP A 221 26.57 -2.00 15.27
C TRP A 221 25.61 -1.03 15.95
N ILE A 222 24.39 -0.97 15.46
CA ILE A 222 23.26 -0.29 16.09
C ILE A 222 22.17 -1.34 16.30
N GLY A 223 21.43 -1.22 17.38
CA GLY A 223 20.42 -2.22 17.64
C GLY A 223 19.56 -1.91 18.86
N ILE A 224 18.64 -2.82 19.09
CA ILE A 224 17.66 -2.74 20.16
C ILE A 224 17.51 -4.13 20.79
N LEU A 225 17.66 -4.18 22.10
CA LEU A 225 17.29 -5.33 22.91
C LEU A 225 16.01 -4.99 23.66
N ASN A 226 14.98 -5.81 23.48
CA ASN A 226 13.72 -5.71 24.22
C ASN A 226 13.53 -6.93 25.09
N GLY A 227 13.06 -6.73 26.33
CA GLY A 227 12.61 -7.77 27.22
C GLY A 227 11.32 -7.34 27.90
N GLY A 228 10.29 -8.19 27.86
CA GLY A 228 9.00 -7.93 28.47
C GLY A 228 8.48 -9.16 29.21
N MET A 229 7.81 -8.92 30.34
CA MET A 229 7.13 -9.94 31.13
C MET A 229 5.78 -9.39 31.60
N GLY A 230 4.74 -10.20 31.47
CA GLY A 230 3.38 -9.86 31.90
C GLY A 230 2.82 -10.90 32.86
N ALA A 231 1.68 -10.55 33.46
CA ALA A 231 0.97 -11.40 34.39
C ALA A 231 -0.52 -11.46 34.03
N GLU A 232 -1.15 -12.60 34.31
CA GLU A 232 -2.59 -12.88 34.12
C GLU A 232 -3.11 -12.68 32.69
N PRO A 233 -2.70 -13.53 31.73
CA PRO A 233 -1.80 -14.70 31.86
C PRO A 233 -0.32 -14.32 31.94
N LEU A 234 0.54 -15.29 32.29
CA LEU A 234 1.99 -15.11 32.18
C LEU A 234 2.35 -14.91 30.72
N LEU A 235 2.95 -13.76 30.40
CA LEU A 235 3.32 -13.36 29.06
C LEU A 235 4.80 -13.00 28.99
N TYR A 236 5.42 -13.21 27.83
CA TYR A 236 6.80 -12.78 27.56
C TYR A 236 6.95 -12.26 26.12
N ASP A 237 7.82 -11.27 25.99
CA ASP A 237 8.19 -10.66 24.72
C ASP A 237 9.68 -10.32 24.79
N ALA A 238 10.50 -11.09 24.12
CA ALA A 238 11.94 -10.88 24.06
C ALA A 238 12.37 -10.73 22.61
N SER A 239 13.13 -9.68 22.29
CA SER A 239 13.66 -9.49 20.95
C SER A 239 15.02 -8.83 20.96
N LEU A 240 15.87 -9.26 20.03
CA LEU A 240 17.14 -8.65 19.69
C LEU A 240 17.12 -8.26 18.23
N PHE A 241 17.36 -7.00 17.97
CA PHE A 241 17.66 -6.49 16.64
C PHE A 241 19.04 -5.88 16.64
N ALA A 242 19.86 -6.24 15.68
CA ALA A 242 21.19 -5.67 15.48
C ALA A 242 21.46 -5.45 13.99
N MET A 243 21.99 -4.29 13.63
CA MET A 243 22.27 -3.93 12.25
C MET A 243 23.63 -3.22 12.17
N ARG A 244 24.38 -3.52 11.11
CA ARG A 244 25.63 -2.83 10.76
C ARG A 244 25.63 -2.52 9.28
N ILE A 245 25.79 -1.24 8.92
CA ILE A 245 25.93 -0.81 7.54
C ILE A 245 27.32 -0.22 7.34
N ALA A 246 28.20 -1.00 6.74
CA ALA A 246 29.53 -0.58 6.33
C ALA A 246 29.63 -0.58 4.79
N ARG A 247 30.64 0.11 4.25
CA ARG A 247 30.81 0.30 2.80
C ARG A 247 30.81 -1.02 1.98
N LYS A 248 31.38 -2.09 2.52
CA LYS A 248 31.51 -3.38 1.83
C LYS A 248 30.61 -4.48 2.38
N TRP A 249 30.20 -4.37 3.62
CA TRP A 249 29.44 -5.39 4.34
C TRP A 249 28.27 -4.76 5.06
N GLN A 250 27.14 -5.39 4.94
CA GLN A 250 25.90 -5.01 5.60
C GLN A 250 25.29 -6.26 6.24
N ASN A 251 24.93 -6.14 7.50
CA ASN A 251 24.38 -7.24 8.28
C ASN A 251 23.18 -6.73 9.06
N MET A 252 22.17 -7.57 9.19
CA MET A 252 20.99 -7.34 10.02
C MET A 252 20.55 -8.68 10.61
N GLU A 253 20.51 -8.73 11.93
CA GLU A 253 20.15 -9.91 12.70
C GLU A 253 18.91 -9.61 13.54
N THR A 254 17.95 -10.51 13.55
CA THR A 254 16.74 -10.40 14.37
C THR A 254 16.45 -11.73 15.04
N LEU A 255 16.31 -11.70 16.36
CA LEU A 255 15.79 -12.81 17.15
C LEU A 255 14.57 -12.32 17.91
N ARG A 256 13.50 -13.10 17.96
CA ARG A 256 12.31 -12.77 18.73
C ARG A 256 11.64 -14.02 19.26
N LEU A 257 11.24 -13.95 20.53
CA LEU A 257 10.42 -14.93 21.23
C LEU A 257 9.20 -14.19 21.81
N ASN A 258 8.00 -14.66 21.52
CA ASN A 258 6.79 -13.90 21.85
C ASN A 258 5.57 -14.80 22.05
N ASP A 259 4.77 -14.50 23.07
CA ASP A 259 3.45 -15.09 23.31
C ASP A 259 2.35 -14.03 23.50
N THR A 260 2.64 -12.78 23.11
CA THR A 260 1.70 -11.66 23.29
C THR A 260 0.73 -11.48 22.09
N GLY A 261 0.59 -12.47 21.23
CA GLY A 261 -0.30 -12.43 20.06
C GLY A 261 0.37 -11.89 18.78
N TRP A 262 1.67 -11.60 18.81
CA TRP A 262 2.38 -11.13 17.62
C TRP A 262 2.52 -12.23 16.56
N ASN A 263 2.23 -11.88 15.30
CA ASN A 263 2.36 -12.79 14.16
C ASN A 263 3.78 -12.72 13.56
N PRO A 264 4.56 -13.83 13.59
CA PRO A 264 5.91 -13.83 13.03
C PRO A 264 5.94 -13.59 11.52
N ASN A 265 4.89 -14.01 10.78
CA ASN A 265 4.78 -13.82 9.35
C ASN A 265 4.71 -12.34 8.94
N SER A 266 4.22 -11.46 9.81
CA SER A 266 4.08 -10.03 9.53
C SER A 266 5.41 -9.32 9.25
N GLN A 267 6.52 -9.80 9.79
CA GLN A 267 7.85 -9.22 9.55
C GLN A 267 8.60 -9.85 8.38
N SER A 268 8.28 -11.09 8.02
CA SER A 268 8.94 -11.79 6.91
C SER A 268 8.30 -11.50 5.55
N GLN A 269 7.17 -10.80 5.51
CA GLN A 269 6.48 -10.42 4.28
C GLN A 269 7.36 -9.53 3.39
N ARG A 270 7.39 -9.86 2.09
CA ARG A 270 7.89 -8.94 1.05
C ARG A 270 6.80 -7.96 0.69
N HIS A 271 7.07 -6.67 0.80
CA HIS A 271 6.08 -5.63 0.54
C HIS A 271 6.09 -5.13 -0.90
N THR A 272 7.23 -5.21 -1.58
CA THR A 272 7.37 -4.81 -2.97
C THR A 272 8.47 -5.61 -3.64
N ASP A 273 8.25 -6.03 -4.87
CA ASP A 273 9.32 -6.40 -5.78
C ASP A 273 9.17 -5.56 -7.04
N TYR A 274 10.22 -4.80 -7.37
CA TYR A 274 10.23 -4.06 -8.63
C TYR A 274 10.31 -5.07 -9.76
N THR A 275 9.19 -5.21 -10.47
CA THR A 275 9.12 -6.04 -11.66
C THR A 275 9.53 -5.21 -12.87
N ILE A 276 10.51 -5.67 -13.63
CA ILE A 276 10.91 -5.00 -14.88
C ILE A 276 9.69 -4.98 -15.81
N PRO A 277 9.33 -3.80 -16.36
CA PRO A 277 8.17 -3.71 -17.22
C PRO A 277 8.22 -4.71 -18.38
N GLY A 278 7.21 -5.54 -18.46
CA GLY A 278 7.10 -6.57 -19.49
C GLY A 278 7.56 -7.95 -19.06
N SER A 279 7.99 -8.19 -17.82
CA SER A 279 8.10 -9.55 -17.30
C SER A 279 6.72 -10.17 -17.10
N GLY A 280 6.59 -11.47 -17.38
CA GLY A 280 5.33 -12.20 -17.30
C GLY A 280 4.75 -12.29 -15.90
N ASN A 281 3.47 -12.66 -15.79
CA ASN A 281 2.84 -12.99 -14.51
C ASN A 281 3.33 -14.39 -14.05
N ASN A 282 3.81 -14.46 -12.82
CA ASN A 282 4.38 -15.67 -12.22
C ASN A 282 3.37 -16.42 -11.33
N ASP A 283 2.07 -16.08 -11.39
CA ASP A 283 1.05 -16.71 -10.57
C ASP A 283 0.97 -18.22 -10.86
N ASN A 284 0.94 -19.03 -9.82
CA ASN A 284 0.73 -20.46 -9.94
C ASN A 284 -0.71 -20.73 -10.44
N PRO A 285 -0.91 -21.50 -11.53
CA PRO A 285 -2.23 -21.82 -12.05
C PRO A 285 -2.98 -22.88 -11.24
N TRP A 286 -2.33 -23.51 -10.24
CA TRP A 286 -2.91 -24.56 -9.43
C TRP A 286 -3.40 -24.01 -8.09
N PRO A 287 -4.60 -24.42 -7.62
CA PRO A 287 -5.14 -24.00 -6.34
C PRO A 287 -4.48 -24.77 -5.19
N ASP A 288 -4.57 -24.21 -3.99
CA ASP A 288 -4.42 -24.98 -2.77
C ASP A 288 -5.69 -25.79 -2.54
N TYR A 289 -5.59 -27.10 -2.74
CA TYR A 289 -6.75 -28.01 -2.71
C TYR A 289 -7.29 -28.24 -1.30
N ILE A 290 -6.41 -28.28 -0.29
CA ILE A 290 -6.76 -28.44 1.11
C ILE A 290 -6.46 -27.12 1.81
N ALA A 291 -7.47 -26.54 2.43
CA ALA A 291 -7.38 -25.27 3.13
C ALA A 291 -8.08 -25.35 4.49
N ILE A 292 -7.35 -25.79 5.50
CA ILE A 292 -7.83 -25.71 6.87
C ILE A 292 -7.37 -24.38 7.42
N GLY A 293 -8.17 -23.36 7.18
CA GLY A 293 -7.85 -21.99 7.59
C GLY A 293 -8.45 -21.64 8.94
N THR A 294 -7.70 -20.84 9.70
CA THR A 294 -8.29 -19.99 10.72
C THR A 294 -9.00 -18.83 10.02
N THR A 295 -10.31 -18.70 10.20
CA THR A 295 -10.99 -17.49 9.78
C THR A 295 -10.49 -16.35 10.67
N SER A 296 -9.88 -15.33 10.10
CA SER A 296 -9.42 -14.17 10.86
C SER A 296 -10.57 -13.23 11.18
N ALA A 297 -10.62 -12.73 12.40
CA ALA A 297 -11.52 -11.63 12.75
C ALA A 297 -11.05 -10.31 12.08
N PRO A 298 -11.95 -9.39 11.72
CA PRO A 298 -11.58 -8.06 11.25
C PRO A 298 -11.10 -7.15 12.41
N LEU A 299 -10.26 -7.70 13.27
CA LEU A 299 -9.60 -7.09 14.42
C LEU A 299 -8.08 -7.10 14.21
N ASP A 300 -7.37 -6.33 15.03
CA ASP A 300 -5.94 -6.53 15.21
C ASP A 300 -5.68 -7.96 15.71
N GLU A 301 -4.78 -8.70 15.04
CA GLU A 301 -4.42 -10.07 15.40
C GLU A 301 -3.94 -10.19 16.85
N LEU A 302 -3.33 -9.16 17.41
CA LEU A 302 -2.92 -9.08 18.82
C LEU A 302 -4.09 -9.31 19.80
N ARG A 303 -5.34 -9.10 19.36
CA ARG A 303 -6.52 -9.29 20.19
C ARG A 303 -7.03 -10.72 20.22
N THR A 304 -6.83 -11.46 19.14
CA THR A 304 -7.44 -12.80 18.96
C THR A 304 -6.42 -13.93 18.89
N ARG A 305 -5.14 -13.60 18.60
CA ARG A 305 -4.10 -14.59 18.37
C ARG A 305 -3.50 -15.06 19.70
N ASP A 306 -3.76 -16.30 20.09
CA ASP A 306 -3.15 -16.96 21.23
C ASP A 306 -2.04 -17.88 20.74
N ASN A 307 -0.80 -17.39 20.77
CA ASN A 307 0.30 -18.09 20.16
C ASN A 307 1.61 -18.00 20.96
N LEU A 308 2.47 -18.96 20.69
CA LEU A 308 3.88 -18.94 21.10
C LEU A 308 4.73 -18.99 19.85
N SER A 309 5.46 -17.92 19.58
CA SER A 309 6.27 -17.78 18.37
C SER A 309 7.75 -17.52 18.64
N PHE A 310 8.58 -18.07 17.79
CA PHE A 310 10.01 -17.77 17.73
C PHE A 310 10.39 -17.43 16.29
N LEU A 311 11.17 -16.38 16.11
CA LEU A 311 11.76 -15.93 14.83
C LEU A 311 13.26 -15.73 14.98
N ALA A 312 14.02 -16.29 14.05
CA ALA A 312 15.44 -15.99 13.83
C ALA A 312 15.64 -15.59 12.36
N GLN A 313 16.15 -14.40 12.13
CA GLN A 313 16.39 -13.88 10.78
C GLN A 313 17.78 -13.26 10.68
N SER A 314 18.49 -13.58 9.60
CA SER A 314 19.79 -13.05 9.26
C SER A 314 19.77 -12.53 7.82
N SER A 315 20.12 -11.27 7.61
CA SER A 315 20.21 -10.63 6.30
C SER A 315 21.61 -10.06 6.11
N ASN A 316 22.30 -10.55 5.09
CA ASN A 316 23.69 -10.20 4.82
C ASN A 316 23.85 -9.74 3.39
N ALA A 317 24.57 -8.64 3.16
CA ALA A 317 24.92 -8.20 1.83
C ALA A 317 26.39 -7.81 1.75
N ARG A 318 27.00 -8.14 0.62
CA ARG A 318 28.39 -7.79 0.31
C ARG A 318 28.46 -7.04 -1.01
N HIS A 319 29.01 -5.86 -0.96
CA HIS A 319 29.42 -5.12 -2.15
C HIS A 319 30.78 -5.67 -2.65
N VAL A 320 30.78 -6.39 -3.76
CA VAL A 320 31.95 -7.11 -4.30
C VAL A 320 32.75 -6.20 -5.24
N ALA A 321 32.05 -5.50 -6.14
CA ALA A 321 32.63 -4.59 -7.12
C ALA A 321 31.61 -3.50 -7.49
N ASP A 322 32.02 -2.50 -8.28
CA ASP A 322 31.13 -1.42 -8.68
C ASP A 322 29.83 -1.96 -9.32
N GLY A 323 28.71 -1.67 -8.64
CA GLY A 323 27.37 -2.12 -9.00
C GLY A 323 27.13 -3.64 -8.86
N LEU A 324 28.05 -4.41 -8.23
CA LEU A 324 27.87 -5.85 -8.00
C LEU A 324 27.71 -6.15 -6.51
N ASP A 325 26.52 -6.61 -6.16
CA ASP A 325 26.13 -6.99 -4.81
C ASP A 325 25.74 -8.47 -4.74
N VAL A 326 26.15 -9.12 -3.67
CA VAL A 326 25.72 -10.47 -3.30
C VAL A 326 24.99 -10.38 -1.98
N LYS A 327 23.81 -11.00 -1.89
CA LYS A 327 22.98 -10.98 -0.70
C LYS A 327 22.62 -12.40 -0.28
N LEU A 328 22.51 -12.61 1.02
CA LEU A 328 22.07 -13.86 1.62
C LEU A 328 21.09 -13.52 2.74
N ASN A 329 19.89 -14.05 2.67
CA ASN A 329 18.89 -13.95 3.71
C ASN A 329 18.51 -15.35 4.17
N ALA A 330 18.41 -15.54 5.46
CA ALA A 330 17.93 -16.79 6.06
C ALA A 330 16.93 -16.45 7.16
N THR A 331 15.82 -17.16 7.19
CA THR A 331 14.77 -17.00 8.19
C THR A 331 14.33 -18.38 8.67
N TYR A 332 14.33 -18.56 9.96
CA TYR A 332 13.63 -19.67 10.61
C TYR A 332 12.60 -19.13 11.55
N GLN A 333 11.38 -19.65 11.48
CA GLN A 333 10.32 -19.32 12.41
C GLN A 333 9.57 -20.57 12.84
N THR A 334 9.05 -20.52 14.05
CA THR A 334 8.06 -21.49 14.51
C THR A 334 6.96 -20.76 15.24
N ASP A 335 5.74 -21.21 15.03
CA ASP A 335 4.53 -20.65 15.63
C ASP A 335 3.60 -21.76 16.08
N ARG A 336 3.23 -21.74 17.37
CA ARG A 336 2.16 -22.56 17.91
C ARG A 336 0.98 -21.64 18.14
N LEU A 337 -0.15 -21.94 17.51
CA LEU A 337 -1.38 -21.17 17.59
C LEU A 337 -2.48 -22.02 18.21
N ASP A 338 -3.07 -21.53 19.29
CA ASP A 338 -4.33 -22.03 19.85
C ASP A 338 -5.46 -21.07 19.43
N PHE A 339 -6.53 -21.60 18.86
CA PHE A 339 -7.59 -20.81 18.27
C PHE A 339 -8.96 -21.39 18.58
N THR A 340 -9.91 -20.53 18.99
CA THR A 340 -11.29 -20.94 19.26
C THR A 340 -12.25 -19.92 18.65
N ASN A 341 -13.18 -20.41 17.85
CA ASN A 341 -14.27 -19.60 17.32
C ASN A 341 -15.58 -20.38 17.30
N SER A 342 -16.70 -19.67 17.25
CA SER A 342 -17.97 -20.26 16.85
C SER A 342 -18.46 -19.59 15.57
N CYS A 343 -19.15 -20.37 14.73
CA CYS A 343 -19.72 -19.91 13.48
C CYS A 343 -21.15 -20.43 13.35
N THR A 344 -22.09 -19.52 13.09
CA THR A 344 -23.46 -19.89 12.70
C THR A 344 -23.65 -19.51 11.25
N THR A 345 -23.71 -20.49 10.37
CA THR A 345 -23.96 -20.28 8.94
C THR A 345 -25.44 -20.46 8.63
N ARG A 346 -26.05 -19.41 8.14
CA ARG A 346 -27.42 -19.36 7.69
C ARG A 346 -27.47 -19.14 6.19
N TYR A 347 -28.17 -20.01 5.49
CA TYR A 347 -28.40 -19.86 4.06
C TYR A 347 -29.65 -19.03 3.79
N PHE A 348 -29.63 -18.24 2.71
CA PHE A 348 -30.80 -17.42 2.33
C PHE A 348 -31.97 -18.27 1.80
N ASP A 349 -31.72 -19.50 1.40
CA ASP A 349 -32.74 -20.50 1.11
C ASP A 349 -33.22 -21.15 2.42
N LYS A 350 -34.49 -20.97 2.76
CA LYS A 350 -35.14 -21.51 3.97
C LYS A 350 -35.18 -23.03 4.05
N ASN A 351 -35.02 -23.71 2.91
CA ASN A 351 -35.01 -25.18 2.86
C ASN A 351 -33.68 -25.79 3.32
N ILE A 352 -32.64 -24.98 3.45
CA ILE A 352 -31.33 -25.42 3.90
C ILE A 352 -31.20 -25.10 5.40
N PRO A 353 -30.90 -26.09 6.24
CA PRO A 353 -30.74 -25.90 7.69
C PRO A 353 -29.53 -24.99 7.98
N SER A 354 -29.61 -24.23 9.05
CA SER A 354 -28.48 -23.47 9.55
C SER A 354 -27.50 -24.41 10.23
N PHE A 355 -26.19 -24.16 10.04
CA PHE A 355 -25.12 -24.89 10.71
C PHE A 355 -24.59 -24.06 11.87
N ILE A 356 -24.50 -24.67 13.05
CA ILE A 356 -23.88 -24.07 14.24
C ILE A 356 -22.66 -24.90 14.57
N GLU A 357 -21.50 -24.25 14.64
CA GLU A 357 -20.21 -24.90 14.85
C GLU A 357 -19.38 -24.12 15.87
N GLN A 358 -18.76 -24.83 16.76
CA GLN A 358 -17.69 -24.35 17.60
C GLN A 358 -16.42 -25.10 17.21
N ASN A 359 -15.41 -24.38 16.79
CA ASN A 359 -14.15 -24.94 16.39
C ASN A 359 -13.06 -24.55 17.39
N THR A 360 -12.34 -25.54 17.89
CA THR A 360 -11.15 -25.38 18.72
C THR A 360 -9.99 -26.03 18.01
N MET A 361 -9.04 -25.25 17.58
CA MET A 361 -7.90 -25.69 16.76
C MET A 361 -6.59 -25.39 17.47
N ARG A 362 -5.65 -26.32 17.36
CA ARG A 362 -4.24 -26.13 17.67
C ARG A 362 -3.41 -26.38 16.43
N SER A 363 -2.58 -25.43 16.06
CA SER A 363 -1.67 -25.53 14.93
C SER A 363 -0.23 -25.35 15.37
N HIS A 364 0.68 -26.10 14.75
CA HIS A 364 2.12 -25.98 14.87
C HIS A 364 2.71 -25.78 13.50
N GLU A 365 3.41 -24.68 13.31
CA GLU A 365 4.07 -24.31 12.05
C GLU A 365 5.57 -24.13 12.25
N HIS A 366 6.37 -24.69 11.34
CA HIS A 366 7.79 -24.41 11.20
C HIS A 366 8.06 -23.97 9.78
N LEU A 367 8.67 -22.82 9.60
CA LEU A 367 9.07 -22.29 8.30
C LEU A 367 10.58 -22.05 8.28
N LEU A 368 11.22 -22.59 7.27
CA LEU A 368 12.60 -22.29 6.90
C LEU A 368 12.61 -21.63 5.54
N ASN A 369 13.16 -20.42 5.44
CA ASN A 369 13.37 -19.71 4.19
C ASN A 369 14.84 -19.36 4.02
N GLY A 370 15.42 -19.68 2.87
CA GLY A 370 16.75 -19.28 2.44
C GLY A 370 16.70 -18.54 1.12
N GLU A 371 17.33 -17.40 1.01
CA GLU A 371 17.36 -16.61 -0.22
C GLU A 371 18.78 -16.15 -0.51
N TRP A 372 19.25 -16.45 -1.71
CA TRP A 372 20.50 -15.95 -2.26
C TRP A 372 20.21 -15.05 -3.45
N SER A 373 20.87 -13.89 -3.54
CA SER A 373 20.68 -12.91 -4.62
C SER A 373 22.02 -12.39 -5.11
N LEU A 374 22.21 -12.42 -6.41
CA LEU A 374 23.30 -11.76 -7.12
C LEU A 374 22.72 -10.60 -7.94
N GLN A 375 23.22 -9.39 -7.74
CA GLN A 375 22.73 -8.21 -8.46
C GLN A 375 23.88 -7.40 -9.03
N LEU A 376 23.88 -7.22 -10.35
CA LEU A 376 24.74 -6.28 -11.08
C LEU A 376 23.87 -5.14 -11.62
N ASN A 377 24.10 -3.89 -11.19
CA ASN A 377 23.32 -2.73 -11.63
C ASN A 377 24.22 -1.61 -12.15
N ARG A 378 24.46 -1.61 -13.46
CA ARG A 378 25.30 -0.64 -14.19
C ARG A 378 24.51 0.06 -15.28
N ARG A 379 25.02 1.15 -15.82
CA ARG A 379 24.34 1.97 -16.85
C ARG A 379 23.96 1.20 -18.12
N ASN A 380 24.76 0.21 -18.53
CA ASN A 380 24.55 -0.53 -19.79
C ASN A 380 24.11 -1.98 -19.57
N ASN A 381 24.31 -2.51 -18.38
CA ASN A 381 23.99 -3.91 -18.04
C ASN A 381 23.36 -4.00 -16.66
N TYR A 382 22.30 -4.76 -16.57
CA TYR A 382 21.69 -5.19 -15.34
C TYR A 382 21.56 -6.70 -15.34
N LEU A 383 21.90 -7.33 -14.24
CA LEU A 383 21.66 -8.74 -13.97
C LEU A 383 21.15 -8.85 -12.54
N LYS A 384 20.05 -9.55 -12.35
CA LYS A 384 19.57 -9.97 -11.04
C LYS A 384 19.26 -11.47 -11.13
N ASP A 385 19.80 -12.24 -10.21
CA ASP A 385 19.51 -13.67 -10.08
C ASP A 385 19.21 -13.95 -8.62
N ASN A 386 17.98 -14.38 -8.35
CA ASN A 386 17.49 -14.72 -7.03
C ASN A 386 17.16 -16.22 -6.99
N LEU A 387 17.72 -16.92 -6.04
CA LEU A 387 17.35 -18.27 -5.68
C LEU A 387 16.73 -18.27 -4.30
N SER A 388 15.50 -18.75 -4.14
CA SER A 388 14.86 -18.98 -2.84
C SER A 388 14.53 -20.46 -2.65
N VAL A 389 14.64 -20.90 -1.41
CA VAL A 389 14.25 -22.22 -0.93
C VAL A 389 13.37 -22.01 0.29
N ASP A 390 12.14 -22.51 0.22
CA ASP A 390 11.15 -22.41 1.28
C ASP A 390 10.73 -23.83 1.68
N ALA A 391 10.74 -24.12 2.97
CA ALA A 391 10.26 -25.37 3.53
C ALA A 391 9.32 -25.08 4.70
N LEU A 392 8.11 -25.56 4.59
CA LEU A 392 7.03 -25.40 5.58
C LEU A 392 6.63 -26.77 6.11
N TRP A 393 6.48 -26.88 7.42
CA TRP A 393 5.83 -27.99 8.08
C TRP A 393 4.69 -27.42 8.91
N ASN A 394 3.46 -27.80 8.60
CA ASN A 394 2.28 -27.36 9.31
C ASN A 394 1.45 -28.57 9.72
N HIS A 395 1.28 -28.75 11.01
CA HIS A 395 0.41 -29.76 11.62
C HIS A 395 -0.69 -29.06 12.42
N ALA A 396 -1.95 -29.42 12.17
CA ALA A 396 -3.07 -28.87 12.93
C ALA A 396 -4.05 -29.96 13.36
N THR A 397 -4.58 -29.81 14.57
CA THR A 397 -5.68 -30.62 15.10
C THR A 397 -6.84 -29.70 15.45
N SER A 398 -8.04 -30.09 15.11
CA SER A 398 -9.26 -29.32 15.33
C SER A 398 -10.37 -30.20 15.87
N ALA A 399 -11.03 -29.75 16.92
CA ALA A 399 -12.26 -30.34 17.43
C ALA A 399 -13.43 -29.43 17.06
N VAL A 400 -14.37 -29.94 16.31
CA VAL A 400 -15.60 -29.27 15.91
C VAL A 400 -16.76 -29.85 16.70
N SER A 401 -17.60 -29.00 17.27
CA SER A 401 -18.81 -29.37 18.00
C SER A 401 -19.98 -28.46 17.57
N GLY A 402 -21.21 -28.92 17.78
CA GLY A 402 -22.44 -28.20 17.45
C GLY A 402 -23.39 -29.02 16.64
N THR A 403 -23.68 -28.65 15.38
CA THR A 403 -24.55 -29.46 14.48
C THR A 403 -23.94 -30.84 14.24
N GLN A 404 -22.61 -30.90 14.10
CA GLN A 404 -21.80 -32.12 14.12
C GLN A 404 -20.77 -32.06 15.24
N THR A 405 -20.35 -33.26 15.72
CA THR A 405 -19.18 -33.38 16.60
C THR A 405 -18.18 -34.30 15.91
N LEU A 406 -16.99 -33.79 15.60
CA LEU A 406 -15.93 -34.50 14.92
C LEU A 406 -14.55 -33.99 15.32
N GLN A 407 -13.54 -34.81 15.01
CA GLN A 407 -12.15 -34.42 15.09
C GLN A 407 -11.57 -34.34 13.69
N GLN A 408 -10.77 -33.30 13.46
CA GLN A 408 -10.06 -33.09 12.21
C GLN A 408 -8.58 -32.93 12.49
N GLN A 409 -7.76 -33.58 11.68
CA GLN A 409 -6.30 -33.46 11.72
C GLN A 409 -5.78 -33.19 10.31
N SER A 410 -4.81 -32.30 10.19
CA SER A 410 -4.14 -32.02 8.93
C SER A 410 -2.64 -31.95 9.09
N ASP A 411 -1.97 -32.48 8.06
CA ASP A 411 -0.54 -32.35 7.85
C ASP A 411 -0.32 -31.75 6.45
N LEU A 412 0.18 -30.52 6.41
CA LEU A 412 0.28 -29.72 5.18
C LEU A 412 1.73 -29.24 4.93
N PRO A 413 2.71 -30.15 4.80
CA PRO A 413 4.07 -29.74 4.48
C PRO A 413 4.19 -29.24 3.05
N SER A 414 5.09 -28.28 2.81
CA SER A 414 5.47 -27.84 1.47
C SER A 414 6.98 -27.62 1.37
N PHE A 415 7.50 -27.86 0.17
CA PHE A 415 8.87 -27.56 -0.18
C PHE A 415 8.89 -26.88 -1.53
N ASP A 416 9.39 -25.64 -1.58
CA ASP A 416 9.40 -24.82 -2.76
C ASP A 416 10.81 -24.35 -3.09
N ILE A 417 11.21 -24.39 -4.35
CA ILE A 417 12.44 -23.79 -4.88
C ILE A 417 12.07 -22.85 -5.99
N THR A 418 12.50 -21.59 -5.89
CA THR A 418 12.24 -20.58 -6.92
C THR A 418 13.54 -19.94 -7.36
N ASN A 419 13.75 -19.83 -8.67
CA ASN A 419 14.85 -19.08 -9.26
C ASN A 419 14.30 -18.02 -10.22
N ASP A 420 14.68 -16.77 -9.99
CA ASP A 420 14.31 -15.58 -10.77
C ASP A 420 15.54 -14.93 -11.38
N LEU A 421 15.73 -15.10 -12.68
CA LEU A 421 16.80 -14.50 -13.46
C LEU A 421 16.26 -13.33 -14.28
N GLN A 422 16.91 -12.17 -14.20
CA GLN A 422 16.61 -10.99 -15.01
C GLN A 422 17.92 -10.42 -15.58
N LEU A 423 17.97 -10.26 -16.88
CA LEU A 423 19.09 -9.66 -17.60
C LEU A 423 18.57 -8.52 -18.47
N VAL A 424 19.16 -7.33 -18.33
CA VAL A 424 18.88 -6.19 -19.24
C VAL A 424 20.20 -5.66 -19.80
N ARG A 425 20.26 -5.57 -21.12
CA ARG A 425 21.42 -5.02 -21.81
C ARG A 425 20.97 -3.92 -22.78
N ARG A 426 21.64 -2.79 -22.70
CA ARG A 426 21.44 -1.66 -23.60
C ARG A 426 22.65 -1.48 -24.51
N VAL A 427 22.38 -1.38 -25.81
CA VAL A 427 23.39 -1.03 -26.82
C VAL A 427 22.80 0.07 -27.70
N ASN A 428 23.28 1.30 -27.53
CA ASN A 428 22.75 2.49 -28.23
C ASN A 428 21.22 2.66 -28.02
N SER A 429 20.45 2.54 -29.10
CA SER A 429 19.00 2.63 -29.16
C SER A 429 18.27 1.29 -28.99
N HIS A 430 19.00 0.22 -28.71
CA HIS A 430 18.45 -1.14 -28.59
C HIS A 430 18.49 -1.59 -27.13
N LEU A 431 17.42 -2.22 -26.69
CA LEU A 431 17.24 -2.76 -25.34
C LEU A 431 16.87 -4.23 -25.44
N LEU A 432 17.70 -5.11 -24.87
CA LEU A 432 17.39 -6.53 -24.73
C LEU A 432 17.12 -6.82 -23.28
N THR A 433 15.95 -7.40 -23.00
CA THR A 433 15.59 -7.92 -21.67
C THR A 433 15.33 -9.42 -21.80
N ILE A 434 15.94 -10.21 -20.93
CA ILE A 434 15.66 -11.64 -20.78
C ILE A 434 15.24 -11.85 -19.35
N SER A 435 14.15 -12.55 -19.13
CA SER A 435 13.72 -13.00 -17.81
C SER A 435 13.40 -14.50 -17.85
N SER A 436 13.77 -15.18 -16.77
CA SER A 436 13.45 -16.59 -16.56
C SER A 436 13.01 -16.79 -15.13
N HIS A 437 11.84 -17.36 -14.95
CA HIS A 437 11.27 -17.76 -13.66
C HIS A 437 11.12 -19.27 -13.65
N ASN A 438 11.77 -19.94 -12.70
CA ASN A 438 11.70 -21.38 -12.53
C ASN A 438 11.22 -21.65 -11.11
N HIS A 439 10.19 -22.46 -10.99
CA HIS A 439 9.59 -22.81 -9.70
C HIS A 439 9.34 -24.31 -9.65
N TYR A 440 9.76 -24.93 -8.56
CA TYR A 440 9.42 -26.30 -8.21
C TYR A 440 8.75 -26.33 -6.86
N SER A 441 7.67 -27.07 -6.71
CA SER A 441 6.92 -27.24 -5.47
C SER A 441 6.56 -28.71 -5.27
N HIS A 442 6.72 -29.19 -4.05
CA HIS A 442 6.31 -30.51 -3.58
C HIS A 442 5.41 -30.38 -2.37
N ARG A 443 4.18 -30.89 -2.42
CA ARG A 443 3.15 -30.75 -1.37
C ARG A 443 2.46 -32.08 -1.09
N PRO A 444 2.96 -32.90 -0.18
CA PRO A 444 2.31 -34.13 0.29
C PRO A 444 1.38 -33.80 1.46
N HIS A 445 0.14 -33.48 1.16
CA HIS A 445 -0.86 -33.05 2.12
C HIS A 445 -1.73 -34.21 2.56
N SER A 446 -2.10 -34.28 3.84
CA SER A 446 -3.12 -35.18 4.33
C SER A 446 -4.13 -34.47 5.25
N LEU A 447 -5.38 -34.90 5.17
CA LEU A 447 -6.49 -34.40 5.94
C LEU A 447 -7.38 -35.56 6.40
N THR A 448 -7.54 -35.70 7.68
CA THR A 448 -8.44 -36.68 8.31
C THR A 448 -9.58 -35.94 9.00
N ALA A 449 -10.82 -36.36 8.75
CA ALA A 449 -12.02 -35.91 9.44
C ALA A 449 -12.82 -37.12 9.89
N ASP A 450 -12.67 -37.52 11.18
CA ASP A 450 -13.13 -38.80 11.74
C ASP A 450 -12.71 -39.99 10.88
N SER A 451 -13.67 -40.60 10.15
CA SER A 451 -13.43 -41.76 9.30
C SER A 451 -13.09 -41.44 7.85
N VAL A 452 -13.12 -40.17 7.46
CA VAL A 452 -12.80 -39.74 6.09
C VAL A 452 -11.36 -39.28 6.03
N LEU A 453 -10.60 -39.86 5.12
CA LEU A 453 -9.19 -39.53 4.91
C LEU A 453 -8.98 -39.06 3.45
N GLN A 454 -8.38 -37.89 3.30
CA GLN A 454 -7.88 -37.34 2.06
C GLN A 454 -6.35 -37.33 2.06
N ASP A 455 -5.73 -38.08 1.22
CA ASP A 455 -4.30 -37.98 0.88
C ASP A 455 -4.16 -37.31 -0.47
N LEU A 456 -3.35 -36.28 -0.55
CA LEU A 456 -3.15 -35.45 -1.72
C LEU A 456 -1.67 -35.12 -1.88
N THR A 457 -1.05 -35.59 -2.97
CA THR A 457 0.31 -35.20 -3.33
C THR A 457 0.30 -34.42 -4.63
N THR A 458 0.91 -33.26 -4.62
CA THR A 458 1.15 -32.46 -5.83
C THR A 458 2.62 -32.14 -6.01
N ASP A 459 3.11 -32.30 -7.23
CA ASP A 459 4.44 -31.86 -7.67
C ASP A 459 4.27 -30.91 -8.83
N ASP A 460 4.78 -29.70 -8.68
CA ASP A 460 4.72 -28.66 -9.69
C ASP A 460 6.11 -28.28 -10.16
N PHE A 461 6.33 -28.25 -11.46
CA PHE A 461 7.48 -27.59 -12.06
C PHE A 461 7.00 -26.61 -13.11
N ARG A 462 7.29 -25.32 -12.91
CA ARG A 462 6.99 -24.27 -13.86
C ARG A 462 8.24 -23.53 -14.30
N SER A 463 8.38 -23.36 -15.60
CA SER A 463 9.47 -22.56 -16.20
C SER A 463 8.90 -21.56 -17.18
N VAL A 464 9.05 -20.27 -16.90
CA VAL A 464 8.66 -19.18 -17.77
C VAL A 464 9.91 -18.46 -18.23
N THR A 465 10.24 -18.55 -19.51
CA THR A 465 11.38 -17.84 -20.09
C THR A 465 10.91 -16.95 -21.23
N GLU A 466 11.27 -15.67 -21.15
CA GLU A 466 10.90 -14.69 -22.16
C GLU A 466 12.06 -13.78 -22.54
N ALA A 467 12.01 -13.31 -23.75
CA ALA A 467 12.89 -12.30 -24.28
C ALA A 467 12.08 -11.12 -24.84
N ARG A 468 12.51 -9.90 -24.53
CA ARG A 468 11.94 -8.67 -25.04
C ARG A 468 13.02 -7.85 -25.71
N TYR A 469 12.81 -7.51 -26.95
CA TYR A 469 13.71 -6.65 -27.73
C TYR A 469 13.03 -5.33 -28.04
N GLY A 470 13.72 -4.21 -27.77
CA GLY A 470 13.20 -2.85 -27.90
C GLY A 470 14.03 -2.00 -28.87
N TRP A 471 13.35 -1.27 -29.76
CA TRP A 471 13.89 -0.19 -30.60
C TRP A 471 13.45 1.15 -30.02
N LEU A 472 14.40 1.94 -29.55
CA LEU A 472 14.15 3.21 -28.90
C LEU A 472 14.33 4.33 -29.93
N LEU A 473 13.23 4.90 -30.41
CA LEU A 473 13.19 6.06 -31.30
C LEU A 473 12.75 7.28 -30.49
N ARG A 474 13.03 8.51 -31.00
CA ARG A 474 12.81 9.77 -30.25
C ARG A 474 11.52 9.87 -29.42
N ARG A 475 10.37 9.59 -30.06
CA ARG A 475 9.03 9.69 -29.43
C ARG A 475 8.32 8.34 -29.35
N TRP A 476 8.75 7.40 -30.17
CA TRP A 476 8.22 6.07 -30.25
C TRP A 476 9.24 5.04 -29.77
N SER A 477 8.78 4.05 -29.09
CA SER A 477 9.55 2.86 -28.77
C SER A 477 8.73 1.65 -29.17
N PHE A 478 9.34 0.73 -29.90
CA PHE A 478 8.71 -0.49 -30.33
C PHE A 478 9.36 -1.65 -29.62
N TYR A 479 8.54 -2.58 -29.12
CA TYR A 479 9.03 -3.76 -28.44
C TYR A 479 8.40 -5.00 -29.06
N ALA A 480 9.19 -6.03 -29.20
CA ALA A 480 8.73 -7.39 -29.49
C ALA A 480 9.12 -8.26 -28.31
N ARG A 481 8.13 -8.84 -27.65
CA ARG A 481 8.31 -9.78 -26.56
C ARG A 481 7.81 -11.14 -27.00
N GLY A 482 8.57 -12.21 -26.73
CA GLY A 482 8.16 -13.59 -26.96
C GLY A 482 8.63 -14.47 -25.82
N GLY A 483 7.88 -15.50 -25.50
CA GLY A 483 8.22 -16.39 -24.42
C GLY A 483 7.56 -17.76 -24.48
N ILE A 484 8.07 -18.63 -23.62
CA ILE A 484 7.58 -19.98 -23.38
C ILE A 484 7.29 -20.10 -21.90
N ASP A 485 6.10 -20.62 -21.56
CA ASP A 485 5.68 -20.96 -20.21
C ASP A 485 5.33 -22.46 -20.22
N LEU A 486 6.16 -23.26 -19.59
CA LEU A 486 5.98 -24.70 -19.41
C LEU A 486 5.59 -24.96 -17.96
N ASN A 487 4.46 -25.62 -17.76
CA ASN A 487 4.06 -26.12 -16.46
C ASN A 487 3.83 -27.64 -16.53
N LEU A 488 4.52 -28.35 -15.65
CA LEU A 488 4.37 -29.78 -15.43
C LEU A 488 3.78 -29.98 -14.05
N HIS A 489 2.60 -30.58 -13.95
CA HIS A 489 1.93 -30.84 -12.69
C HIS A 489 1.58 -32.30 -12.54
N HIS A 490 2.01 -32.91 -11.46
CA HIS A 490 1.59 -34.22 -11.02
C HIS A 490 0.58 -34.05 -9.90
N PHE A 491 -0.58 -34.67 -10.07
CA PHE A 491 -1.68 -34.69 -9.13
C PHE A 491 -2.01 -36.13 -8.77
N GLN A 492 -1.91 -36.46 -7.49
CA GLN A 492 -2.31 -37.74 -6.94
C GLN A 492 -3.21 -37.48 -5.74
N SER A 493 -4.45 -37.94 -5.79
CA SER A 493 -5.47 -37.80 -4.76
C SER A 493 -6.08 -39.14 -4.44
N SER A 494 -6.24 -39.46 -3.17
CA SER A 494 -7.00 -40.58 -2.67
C SER A 494 -7.92 -40.16 -1.56
N LEU A 495 -9.23 -40.42 -1.70
CA LEU A 495 -10.26 -40.06 -0.72
C LEU A 495 -10.98 -41.33 -0.27
N SER A 496 -10.86 -41.67 1.00
CA SER A 496 -11.48 -42.87 1.57
C SER A 496 -12.51 -42.53 2.65
N GLY A 497 -13.35 -43.52 3.02
CA GLY A 497 -14.40 -43.32 4.02
C GLY A 497 -15.71 -42.73 3.50
N LEU A 498 -15.87 -42.61 2.18
CA LEU A 498 -17.11 -42.18 1.54
C LEU A 498 -17.67 -43.27 0.60
N MET A 499 -18.99 -43.35 0.51
CA MET A 499 -19.68 -44.26 -0.43
C MET A 499 -19.89 -43.56 -1.79
N LEU A 500 -18.83 -43.40 -2.54
CA LEU A 500 -18.83 -42.90 -3.92
C LEU A 500 -18.10 -43.87 -4.84
N PRO A 501 -18.33 -43.83 -6.17
CA PRO A 501 -17.55 -44.64 -7.11
C PRO A 501 -16.06 -44.32 -7.07
N ASP A 502 -15.19 -45.32 -7.11
CA ASP A 502 -13.74 -45.20 -6.98
C ASP A 502 -13.12 -44.18 -7.97
N TYR A 503 -13.66 -44.11 -9.20
CA TYR A 503 -13.16 -43.13 -10.19
C TYR A 503 -13.39 -41.67 -9.82
N LEU A 504 -14.24 -41.36 -8.83
CA LEU A 504 -14.43 -40.06 -8.23
C LEU A 504 -13.55 -39.85 -7.01
N LEU A 505 -13.18 -40.92 -6.30
CA LEU A 505 -12.42 -40.87 -5.04
C LEU A 505 -10.93 -40.85 -5.29
N ASP A 506 -10.45 -41.58 -6.30
CA ASP A 506 -9.04 -41.68 -6.64
C ASP A 506 -8.72 -40.95 -7.93
N GLY A 507 -7.64 -40.23 -7.97
CA GLY A 507 -7.15 -39.50 -9.14
C GLY A 507 -5.63 -39.58 -9.24
N ARG A 508 -5.09 -39.97 -10.38
CA ARG A 508 -3.67 -39.89 -10.66
C ARG A 508 -3.43 -39.32 -12.04
N ARG A 509 -3.13 -38.02 -12.11
CA ARG A 509 -3.06 -37.29 -13.37
C ARG A 509 -1.76 -36.52 -13.52
N ASN A 510 -1.21 -36.55 -14.72
CA ASN A 510 -0.09 -35.72 -15.13
C ASN A 510 -0.59 -34.69 -16.13
N PHE A 511 -0.29 -33.42 -15.82
CA PHE A 511 -0.62 -32.29 -16.66
C PHE A 511 0.65 -31.73 -17.28
N THR A 512 0.59 -31.46 -18.59
CA THR A 512 1.60 -30.64 -19.27
C THR A 512 0.88 -29.44 -19.88
N VAL A 513 1.20 -28.26 -19.43
CA VAL A 513 0.67 -27.00 -19.98
C VAL A 513 1.82 -26.27 -20.64
N LEU A 514 1.76 -26.14 -21.95
CA LEU A 514 2.71 -25.34 -22.71
C LEU A 514 2.00 -24.13 -23.28
N LYS A 515 2.51 -22.94 -22.94
CA LYS A 515 2.07 -21.68 -23.54
C LYS A 515 3.26 -21.06 -24.28
N THR A 516 3.06 -20.79 -25.56
CA THR A 516 3.97 -19.94 -26.33
C THR A 516 3.25 -18.62 -26.66
N TYR A 517 3.95 -17.51 -26.61
CA TYR A 517 3.32 -16.23 -26.88
C TYR A 517 4.26 -15.23 -27.53
N ALA A 518 3.64 -14.29 -28.25
CA ALA A 518 4.29 -13.12 -28.81
C ALA A 518 3.46 -11.88 -28.49
N THR A 519 4.14 -10.79 -28.12
CA THR A 519 3.50 -9.53 -27.75
C THR A 519 4.21 -8.39 -28.45
N PRO A 520 3.75 -7.93 -29.62
CA PRO A 520 4.14 -6.64 -30.15
C PRO A 520 3.61 -5.52 -29.29
N GLU A 521 4.43 -4.52 -29.03
CA GLU A 521 4.09 -3.37 -28.22
C GLU A 521 4.66 -2.09 -28.86
N ALA A 522 3.86 -1.03 -28.90
CA ALA A 522 4.26 0.29 -29.32
C ALA A 522 4.00 1.30 -28.21
N ARG A 523 5.01 2.11 -27.90
CA ARG A 523 4.90 3.19 -26.90
C ARG A 523 5.20 4.53 -27.55
N TYR A 524 4.36 5.51 -27.27
CA TYR A 524 4.55 6.90 -27.64
C TYR A 524 4.73 7.75 -26.41
N GLN A 525 5.81 8.52 -26.36
CA GLN A 525 6.06 9.48 -25.29
C GLN A 525 6.46 10.83 -25.87
N HIS A 526 5.64 11.84 -25.59
CA HIS A 526 5.96 13.20 -25.99
C HIS A 526 5.34 14.22 -25.05
N ARG A 527 6.16 15.09 -24.46
CA ARG A 527 5.74 16.12 -23.51
C ARG A 527 4.93 15.51 -22.35
N ARG A 528 3.60 15.76 -22.35
CA ARG A 528 2.66 15.34 -21.30
C ARG A 528 1.89 14.08 -21.63
N TRP A 529 2.14 13.46 -22.79
CA TRP A 529 1.44 12.28 -23.27
C TRP A 529 2.30 11.03 -23.19
N TRP A 530 1.70 9.98 -22.71
CA TRP A 530 2.21 8.63 -22.75
C TRP A 530 1.10 7.70 -23.25
N LEU A 531 1.37 6.94 -24.30
CA LEU A 531 0.46 5.95 -24.87
C LEU A 531 1.21 4.63 -24.99
N THR A 532 0.59 3.53 -24.58
CA THR A 532 1.07 2.17 -24.80
C THR A 532 -0.01 1.36 -25.49
N LEU A 533 0.34 0.73 -26.58
CA LEU A 533 -0.48 -0.23 -27.32
C LEU A 533 0.21 -1.58 -27.23
N SER A 534 -0.50 -2.62 -26.80
CA SER A 534 0.05 -3.97 -26.65
C SER A 534 -0.94 -5.00 -27.18
N LEU A 535 -0.44 -6.00 -27.91
CA LEU A 535 -1.25 -7.06 -28.50
C LEU A 535 -0.65 -8.43 -28.18
N PRO A 536 -0.85 -8.97 -26.97
CA PRO A 536 -0.47 -10.34 -26.64
C PRO A 536 -1.26 -11.36 -27.47
N ILE A 537 -0.54 -12.25 -28.12
CA ILE A 537 -1.07 -13.40 -28.87
C ILE A 537 -0.46 -14.64 -28.23
N GLY A 538 -1.27 -15.59 -27.80
CA GLY A 538 -0.83 -16.80 -27.12
C GLY A 538 -1.39 -18.05 -27.76
N TYR A 539 -0.59 -19.10 -27.75
CA TYR A 539 -1.00 -20.45 -28.08
C TYR A 539 -0.75 -21.33 -26.88
N TYR A 540 -1.81 -22.03 -26.43
CA TYR A 540 -1.78 -22.95 -25.30
C TYR A 540 -2.01 -24.36 -25.79
N TYR A 541 -1.23 -25.27 -25.23
CA TYR A 541 -1.42 -26.71 -25.39
C TYR A 541 -1.54 -27.32 -24.00
N TYR A 542 -2.70 -27.93 -23.71
CA TYR A 542 -2.97 -28.69 -22.50
C TYR A 542 -2.92 -30.16 -22.85
N TYR A 543 -2.08 -30.93 -22.18
CA TYR A 543 -2.05 -32.38 -22.25
C TYR A 543 -2.29 -32.93 -20.86
N VAL A 544 -3.29 -33.80 -20.74
CA VAL A 544 -3.69 -34.44 -19.48
C VAL A 544 -3.63 -35.95 -19.70
N ALA A 545 -2.85 -36.65 -18.91
CA ALA A 545 -2.78 -38.09 -18.88
C ALA A 545 -3.34 -38.61 -17.56
N ASP A 546 -4.43 -39.37 -17.63
CA ASP A 546 -5.01 -40.08 -16.48
C ASP A 546 -4.33 -41.44 -16.38
N ARG A 547 -3.58 -41.68 -15.32
CA ARG A 547 -2.79 -42.87 -15.09
C ARG A 547 -3.59 -44.02 -14.53
N LEU A 548 -4.78 -43.76 -13.97
CA LEU A 548 -5.68 -44.83 -13.48
C LEU A 548 -6.56 -45.36 -14.60
N ALA A 549 -7.09 -44.47 -15.44
CA ALA A 549 -7.91 -44.84 -16.59
C ALA A 549 -7.11 -45.20 -17.83
N ASP A 550 -5.76 -45.06 -17.81
CA ASP A 550 -4.86 -45.24 -18.96
C ASP A 550 -5.32 -44.46 -20.21
N THR A 551 -5.75 -43.22 -19.99
CA THR A 551 -6.28 -42.37 -21.06
C THR A 551 -5.51 -41.06 -21.11
N SER A 552 -5.53 -40.40 -22.25
CA SER A 552 -4.94 -39.06 -22.39
C SER A 552 -5.77 -38.16 -23.29
N MET A 553 -5.68 -36.87 -23.07
CA MET A 553 -6.39 -35.84 -23.81
C MET A 553 -5.47 -34.64 -24.09
N GLY A 554 -5.49 -34.18 -25.34
CA GLY A 554 -4.82 -32.93 -25.76
C GLY A 554 -5.86 -31.86 -26.12
N LYS A 555 -5.64 -30.63 -25.71
CA LYS A 555 -6.46 -29.44 -26.05
C LYS A 555 -5.59 -28.27 -26.46
N HIS A 556 -6.05 -27.54 -27.45
CA HIS A 556 -5.35 -26.37 -27.99
C HIS A 556 -6.24 -25.12 -27.86
N PHE A 557 -5.64 -24.00 -27.47
CA PHE A 557 -6.34 -22.71 -27.37
C PHE A 557 -5.48 -21.61 -27.99
N MET A 558 -6.11 -20.72 -28.74
CA MET A 558 -5.48 -19.49 -29.19
C MET A 558 -6.10 -18.32 -28.46
N THR A 559 -5.27 -17.39 -28.02
CA THR A 559 -5.69 -16.21 -27.25
C THR A 559 -5.17 -14.96 -27.88
N ILE A 560 -5.96 -13.89 -27.78
CA ILE A 560 -5.58 -12.55 -28.18
C ILE A 560 -6.09 -11.58 -27.13
N SER A 561 -5.21 -10.67 -26.65
CA SER A 561 -5.52 -9.83 -25.50
C SER A 561 -5.05 -8.37 -25.73
N PRO A 562 -5.72 -7.61 -26.63
CA PRO A 562 -5.34 -6.23 -26.91
C PRO A 562 -5.48 -5.34 -25.67
N MET A 563 -4.50 -4.47 -25.46
CA MET A 563 -4.48 -3.50 -24.37
C MET A 563 -4.07 -2.12 -24.88
N VAL A 564 -4.77 -1.10 -24.40
CA VAL A 564 -4.45 0.32 -24.61
C VAL A 564 -4.30 0.97 -23.25
N TYR A 565 -3.17 1.63 -23.03
CA TYR A 565 -2.94 2.46 -21.85
C TYR A 565 -2.59 3.87 -22.26
N ILE A 566 -3.25 4.86 -21.66
CA ILE A 566 -3.04 6.28 -21.90
C ILE A 566 -2.77 6.96 -20.56
N ARG A 567 -1.76 7.83 -20.55
CA ARG A 567 -1.48 8.73 -19.44
C ARG A 567 -1.29 10.14 -19.97
N HIS A 568 -1.95 11.09 -19.34
CA HIS A 568 -1.85 12.50 -19.72
C HIS A 568 -1.68 13.38 -18.49
N GLN A 569 -0.61 14.17 -18.47
CA GLN A 569 -0.40 15.18 -17.45
C GLN A 569 -1.14 16.46 -17.83
N LEU A 570 -2.37 16.60 -17.31
CA LEU A 570 -3.25 17.75 -17.58
C LEU A 570 -2.60 19.07 -17.16
N THR A 571 -2.04 19.10 -15.95
CA THR A 571 -1.27 20.23 -15.39
C THR A 571 -0.03 19.68 -14.67
N ALA A 572 0.85 20.54 -14.16
CA ALA A 572 1.95 20.12 -13.29
C ALA A 572 1.49 19.40 -12.02
N LYS A 573 0.21 19.55 -11.63
CA LYS A 573 -0.37 19.00 -10.42
C LYS A 573 -1.40 17.90 -10.67
N THR A 574 -1.90 17.76 -11.89
CA THR A 574 -3.03 16.88 -12.24
C THR A 574 -2.64 15.90 -13.33
N GLU A 575 -2.85 14.63 -13.09
CA GLU A 575 -2.58 13.54 -14.02
C GLU A 575 -3.83 12.68 -14.22
N LEU A 576 -4.11 12.33 -15.46
CA LEU A 576 -5.15 11.39 -15.87
C LEU A 576 -4.49 10.15 -16.45
N SER A 577 -4.90 8.98 -16.02
CA SER A 577 -4.51 7.70 -16.61
C SER A 577 -5.74 6.85 -16.90
N ALA A 578 -5.69 6.09 -17.97
CA ALA A 578 -6.76 5.18 -18.37
C ALA A 578 -6.18 3.94 -19.04
N TYR A 579 -6.78 2.78 -18.82
CA TYR A 579 -6.52 1.60 -19.63
C TYR A 579 -7.82 0.91 -20.03
N LEU A 580 -7.76 0.26 -21.18
CA LEU A 580 -8.76 -0.66 -21.70
C LEU A 580 -8.03 -1.95 -22.08
N ASN A 581 -8.52 -3.07 -21.57
CA ASN A 581 -7.97 -4.39 -21.83
C ASN A 581 -9.09 -5.37 -22.16
N TYR A 582 -8.92 -6.11 -23.26
CA TYR A 582 -9.71 -7.31 -23.53
C TYR A 582 -8.80 -8.51 -23.39
N SER A 583 -9.22 -9.53 -22.67
CA SER A 583 -8.44 -10.74 -22.44
C SER A 583 -9.26 -11.97 -22.80
N LEU A 584 -8.66 -12.87 -23.56
CA LEU A 584 -9.18 -14.19 -23.87
C LEU A 584 -8.22 -15.21 -23.26
N GLN A 585 -8.73 -16.06 -22.37
CA GLN A 585 -7.92 -17.05 -21.63
C GLN A 585 -8.63 -18.40 -21.61
N PRO A 586 -7.91 -19.52 -21.71
CA PRO A 586 -8.51 -20.83 -21.47
C PRO A 586 -8.92 -20.96 -19.99
N VAL A 587 -9.83 -21.87 -19.69
CA VAL A 587 -10.13 -22.25 -18.30
C VAL A 587 -8.88 -22.79 -17.62
N ALA A 588 -8.84 -22.68 -16.28
CA ALA A 588 -7.71 -23.16 -15.50
C ALA A 588 -7.46 -24.67 -15.75
N PRO A 589 -6.21 -25.12 -15.90
CA PRO A 589 -5.91 -26.55 -16.13
C PRO A 589 -6.38 -27.42 -14.96
N SER A 590 -6.50 -26.92 -13.76
CA SER A 590 -7.11 -27.62 -12.60
C SER A 590 -8.55 -28.06 -12.82
N SER A 591 -9.28 -27.46 -13.76
CA SER A 591 -10.65 -27.90 -14.12
C SER A 591 -10.67 -29.34 -14.70
N TYR A 592 -9.54 -29.87 -15.13
CA TYR A 592 -9.42 -31.22 -15.66
C TYR A 592 -9.04 -32.28 -14.61
N THR A 593 -9.00 -31.94 -13.31
CA THR A 593 -8.70 -32.92 -12.25
C THR A 593 -9.80 -33.96 -12.08
N GLN A 594 -11.07 -33.64 -12.30
CA GLN A 594 -12.21 -34.52 -12.33
C GLN A 594 -12.26 -35.55 -11.17
N THR A 595 -11.84 -35.15 -9.98
CA THR A 595 -11.77 -35.99 -8.79
C THR A 595 -12.38 -35.17 -7.64
N VAL A 596 -13.12 -35.81 -6.75
CA VAL A 596 -13.63 -35.17 -5.56
C VAL A 596 -12.46 -34.97 -4.57
N VAL A 597 -12.26 -33.76 -4.12
CA VAL A 597 -11.24 -33.40 -3.13
C VAL A 597 -11.92 -32.82 -1.90
N MET A 598 -11.60 -33.34 -0.74
CA MET A 598 -12.02 -32.80 0.56
C MET A 598 -11.11 -31.63 0.92
N SER A 599 -11.66 -30.40 0.92
CA SER A 599 -10.91 -29.19 1.33
C SER A 599 -10.89 -29.01 2.85
N ASP A 600 -11.98 -29.36 3.51
CA ASP A 600 -12.15 -29.46 4.97
C ASP A 600 -13.25 -30.51 5.27
N PHE A 601 -13.57 -30.73 6.55
CA PHE A 601 -14.54 -31.75 6.96
C PHE A 601 -15.94 -31.61 6.33
N ARG A 602 -16.32 -30.39 5.92
CA ARG A 602 -17.62 -30.06 5.34
C ARG A 602 -17.56 -29.86 3.83
N ASN A 603 -16.50 -29.25 3.33
CA ASN A 603 -16.40 -28.76 1.98
C ASN A 603 -15.64 -29.74 1.09
N PHE A 604 -16.28 -30.14 0.02
CA PHE A 604 -15.74 -30.98 -1.05
C PHE A 604 -15.83 -30.21 -2.36
N THR A 605 -14.85 -30.40 -3.24
CA THR A 605 -14.81 -29.77 -4.56
C THR A 605 -14.73 -30.82 -5.66
N PHE A 606 -15.44 -30.58 -6.75
CA PHE A 606 -15.35 -31.37 -7.97
C PHE A 606 -15.22 -30.43 -9.17
N GLN A 607 -14.19 -30.65 -9.96
CA GLN A 607 -13.88 -29.82 -11.12
C GLN A 607 -14.41 -30.48 -12.40
N THR A 608 -14.95 -29.66 -13.30
CA THR A 608 -15.45 -30.09 -14.60
C THR A 608 -14.65 -29.44 -15.72
N PRO A 609 -14.13 -30.20 -16.69
CA PRO A 609 -13.38 -29.62 -17.80
C PRO A 609 -14.28 -28.80 -18.73
N SER A 610 -13.71 -27.78 -19.33
CA SER A 610 -14.36 -26.97 -20.36
C SER A 610 -13.42 -26.68 -21.52
N THR A 611 -13.95 -26.69 -22.73
CA THR A 611 -13.21 -26.31 -23.94
C THR A 611 -13.40 -24.83 -24.32
N GLU A 612 -14.30 -24.15 -23.64
CA GLU A 612 -14.54 -22.72 -23.87
C GLU A 612 -13.49 -21.87 -23.18
N SER A 613 -13.37 -20.63 -23.64
CA SER A 613 -12.44 -19.65 -23.05
C SER A 613 -13.17 -18.60 -22.22
N ILE A 614 -12.52 -18.16 -21.16
CA ILE A 614 -12.92 -17.00 -20.36
C ILE A 614 -12.66 -15.75 -21.20
N ARG A 615 -13.64 -14.84 -21.27
CA ARG A 615 -13.56 -13.54 -21.95
C ARG A 615 -13.69 -12.45 -20.91
N GLN A 616 -12.74 -11.54 -20.87
CA GLN A 616 -12.76 -10.45 -19.92
C GLN A 616 -12.54 -9.12 -20.63
N LEU A 617 -13.42 -8.16 -20.35
CA LEU A 617 -13.26 -6.76 -20.70
C LEU A 617 -13.02 -5.96 -19.41
N SER A 618 -11.94 -5.20 -19.36
CA SER A 618 -11.57 -4.39 -18.20
C SER A 618 -11.25 -2.97 -18.63
N ALA A 619 -11.91 -2.00 -18.03
CA ALA A 619 -11.66 -0.57 -18.22
C ALA A 619 -11.37 0.10 -16.88
N PHE A 620 -10.40 1.01 -16.87
CA PHE A 620 -10.00 1.75 -15.67
C PHE A 620 -9.64 3.18 -16.03
N VAL A 621 -10.08 4.12 -15.21
CA VAL A 621 -9.72 5.55 -15.31
C VAL A 621 -9.33 6.05 -13.93
N LYS A 622 -8.21 6.76 -13.83
CA LYS A 622 -7.72 7.36 -12.59
C LYS A 622 -7.33 8.81 -12.81
N LEU A 623 -7.86 9.69 -11.99
CA LEU A 623 -7.49 11.09 -11.87
C LEU A 623 -6.72 11.29 -10.57
N ARG A 624 -5.54 11.88 -10.62
CA ARG A 624 -4.69 12.19 -9.48
C ARG A 624 -4.35 13.67 -9.46
N TYR A 625 -4.58 14.30 -8.31
CA TYR A 625 -4.15 15.67 -8.03
C TYR A 625 -3.16 15.69 -6.88
N ARG A 626 -2.04 16.38 -7.06
CA ARG A 626 -1.01 16.55 -6.02
C ARG A 626 -0.50 17.98 -5.98
N ASN A 627 -0.52 18.58 -4.82
CA ASN A 627 0.07 19.88 -4.58
C ASN A 627 0.86 19.86 -3.27
N PRO A 628 2.18 19.53 -3.30
CA PRO A 628 3.02 19.46 -2.10
C PRO A 628 3.10 20.80 -1.36
N ILE A 629 3.11 21.93 -2.08
CA ILE A 629 3.20 23.27 -1.49
C ILE A 629 2.03 23.55 -0.54
N THR A 630 0.83 23.16 -0.94
CA THR A 630 -0.38 23.32 -0.11
C THR A 630 -0.75 22.07 0.65
N SER A 631 0.07 21.00 0.55
CA SER A 631 -0.18 19.69 1.15
C SER A 631 -1.58 19.13 0.87
N LEU A 632 -2.07 19.34 -0.36
CA LEU A 632 -3.36 18.83 -0.83
C LEU A 632 -3.13 17.72 -1.85
N PHE A 633 -3.64 16.53 -1.51
CA PHE A 633 -3.58 15.34 -2.35
C PHE A 633 -5.00 14.81 -2.54
N ALA A 634 -5.34 14.44 -3.76
CA ALA A 634 -6.62 13.84 -4.09
C ALA A 634 -6.47 12.82 -5.21
N ASN A 635 -7.25 11.77 -5.15
CA ASN A 635 -7.34 10.77 -6.20
C ASN A 635 -8.80 10.34 -6.39
N LEU A 636 -9.12 9.93 -7.61
CA LEU A 636 -10.39 9.34 -7.97
C LEU A 636 -10.14 8.27 -9.02
N SER A 637 -10.68 7.07 -8.84
CA SER A 637 -10.55 5.99 -9.81
C SER A 637 -11.86 5.25 -10.01
N VAL A 638 -12.11 4.87 -11.25
CA VAL A 638 -13.26 4.05 -11.66
C VAL A 638 -12.71 2.82 -12.37
N LYS A 639 -13.16 1.64 -11.95
CA LYS A 639 -12.90 0.37 -12.61
C LYS A 639 -14.23 -0.26 -13.01
N TYR A 640 -14.30 -0.72 -14.24
CA TYR A 640 -15.37 -1.59 -14.75
C TYR A 640 -14.74 -2.86 -15.32
N GLN A 641 -15.29 -3.99 -14.96
CA GLN A 641 -14.87 -5.29 -15.47
C GLN A 641 -16.09 -6.14 -15.77
N GLN A 642 -16.08 -6.80 -16.91
CA GLN A 642 -17.08 -7.76 -17.33
C GLN A 642 -16.41 -9.03 -17.80
N ASP A 643 -16.77 -10.14 -17.18
CA ASP A 643 -16.22 -11.46 -17.46
C ASP A 643 -17.34 -12.38 -17.95
N TYR A 644 -17.08 -13.11 -19.02
CA TYR A 644 -17.83 -14.30 -19.36
C TYR A 644 -17.03 -15.53 -18.90
N GLN A 645 -17.63 -16.31 -18.00
CA GLN A 645 -17.05 -17.53 -17.48
C GLN A 645 -17.86 -18.74 -18.01
N PRO A 646 -17.23 -19.72 -18.67
CA PRO A 646 -17.94 -20.87 -19.23
C PRO A 646 -18.39 -21.86 -18.18
N LEU A 647 -17.84 -21.81 -16.99
CA LEU A 647 -18.17 -22.66 -15.85
C LEU A 647 -18.87 -21.86 -14.78
N MET A 648 -19.95 -22.39 -14.23
CA MET A 648 -20.69 -21.85 -13.10
C MET A 648 -20.56 -22.78 -11.89
N GLN A 649 -20.35 -22.19 -10.73
CA GLN A 649 -20.31 -22.90 -9.47
C GLN A 649 -21.71 -23.35 -9.06
N ASN A 650 -21.86 -24.65 -8.71
CA ASN A 650 -23.07 -25.26 -8.17
C ASN A 650 -22.76 -25.85 -6.79
N GLN A 651 -23.49 -25.42 -5.77
CA GLN A 651 -23.41 -25.96 -4.43
C GLN A 651 -24.50 -27.01 -4.19
N LEU A 652 -24.08 -28.26 -3.91
CA LEU A 652 -24.93 -29.39 -3.59
C LEU A 652 -24.79 -29.76 -2.12
N PHE A 653 -25.90 -29.74 -1.39
CA PHE A 653 -25.93 -30.14 0.01
C PHE A 653 -26.29 -31.63 0.08
N ILE A 654 -25.38 -32.43 0.64
CA ILE A 654 -25.48 -33.88 0.81
C ILE A 654 -25.38 -34.17 2.31
N GLY A 655 -26.54 -34.20 3.00
CA GLY A 655 -26.55 -34.18 4.46
C GLY A 655 -25.91 -32.90 4.99
N GLU A 656 -24.88 -33.05 5.83
CA GLU A 656 -24.15 -31.93 6.40
C GLU A 656 -22.89 -31.51 5.60
N ARG A 657 -22.65 -32.15 4.44
CA ARG A 657 -21.52 -31.88 3.56
C ARG A 657 -21.95 -31.02 2.39
N ILE A 658 -21.03 -30.24 1.90
CA ILE A 658 -21.24 -29.34 0.75
C ILE A 658 -20.29 -29.75 -0.36
N LEU A 659 -20.85 -30.21 -1.48
CA LEU A 659 -20.09 -30.46 -2.69
C LEU A 659 -20.21 -29.24 -3.61
N THR A 660 -19.11 -28.56 -3.83
CA THR A 660 -19.00 -27.51 -4.83
C THR A 660 -18.56 -28.11 -6.15
N ALA A 661 -19.49 -28.24 -7.08
CA ALA A 661 -19.23 -28.70 -8.42
C ALA A 661 -19.26 -27.53 -9.41
N PHE A 662 -18.43 -27.61 -10.45
CA PHE A 662 -18.51 -26.66 -11.56
C PHE A 662 -19.26 -27.30 -12.72
N VAL A 663 -20.23 -26.58 -13.25
CA VAL A 663 -21.08 -27.02 -14.36
C VAL A 663 -20.86 -26.13 -15.59
N THR A 664 -21.00 -26.72 -16.78
CA THR A 664 -20.85 -26.03 -18.06
C THR A 664 -22.08 -25.18 -18.35
N SER A 665 -22.22 -24.09 -17.61
CA SER A 665 -23.27 -23.08 -17.79
C SER A 665 -22.61 -21.71 -17.78
N GLY A 666 -22.74 -20.97 -18.89
CA GLY A 666 -22.09 -19.67 -19.01
C GLY A 666 -22.58 -18.67 -17.97
N ASN A 667 -21.65 -17.94 -17.35
CA ASN A 667 -21.91 -16.95 -16.33
C ASN A 667 -21.31 -15.59 -16.75
N ASN A 668 -22.15 -14.56 -16.76
CA ASN A 668 -21.67 -13.18 -16.92
C ASN A 668 -21.48 -12.55 -15.56
N VAL A 669 -20.25 -12.17 -15.26
CA VAL A 669 -19.86 -11.51 -14.01
C VAL A 669 -19.50 -10.08 -14.31
N SER A 670 -20.10 -9.11 -13.62
CA SER A 670 -19.75 -7.70 -13.75
C SER A 670 -19.32 -7.10 -12.42
N VAL A 671 -18.29 -6.27 -12.47
CA VAL A 671 -17.73 -5.56 -11.31
C VAL A 671 -17.56 -4.10 -11.66
N THR A 672 -18.15 -3.22 -10.87
CA THR A 672 -17.93 -1.77 -10.93
C THR A 672 -17.37 -1.30 -9.61
N GLN A 673 -16.26 -0.56 -9.63
CA GLN A 673 -15.64 -0.01 -8.43
C GLN A 673 -15.32 1.47 -8.64
N LEU A 674 -15.68 2.30 -7.66
CA LEU A 674 -15.32 3.71 -7.56
C LEU A 674 -14.54 3.91 -6.26
N ASN A 675 -13.32 4.43 -6.35
CA ASN A 675 -12.51 4.75 -5.18
C ASN A 675 -12.05 6.20 -5.27
N GLY A 676 -12.11 6.92 -4.17
CA GLY A 676 -11.68 8.30 -4.08
C GLY A 676 -11.08 8.60 -2.72
N GLY A 677 -10.10 9.51 -2.70
CA GLY A 677 -9.48 9.96 -1.46
C GLY A 677 -9.04 11.40 -1.58
N ILE A 678 -9.13 12.13 -0.48
CA ILE A 678 -8.60 13.48 -0.34
C ILE A 678 -7.91 13.61 1.01
N SER A 679 -6.71 14.20 1.02
CA SER A 679 -5.99 14.52 2.25
C SER A 679 -5.39 15.91 2.19
N LYS A 680 -5.42 16.61 3.33
CA LYS A 680 -4.95 17.97 3.48
C LYS A 680 -4.09 18.10 4.74
N GLY A 681 -2.84 18.53 4.58
CA GLY A 681 -1.99 18.98 5.68
C GLY A 681 -2.25 20.46 6.02
N LEU A 682 -2.51 20.75 7.28
CA LEU A 682 -2.66 22.08 7.85
C LEU A 682 -1.41 22.40 8.68
N TRP A 683 -0.39 22.92 8.03
CA TRP A 683 0.96 23.10 8.61
C TRP A 683 1.02 24.01 9.82
N SER A 684 0.26 25.12 9.79
CA SER A 684 0.18 26.05 10.92
C SER A 684 -0.37 25.39 12.19
N ALA A 685 -1.29 24.45 12.02
CA ALA A 685 -1.92 23.70 13.11
C ALA A 685 -1.26 22.34 13.38
N LYS A 686 -0.31 21.91 12.54
CA LYS A 686 0.31 20.56 12.58
C LYS A 686 -0.73 19.43 12.56
N ILE A 687 -1.74 19.57 11.71
CA ILE A 687 -2.88 18.68 11.58
C ILE A 687 -2.91 18.16 10.14
N THR A 688 -3.22 16.89 9.99
CA THR A 688 -3.58 16.28 8.71
C THR A 688 -5.00 15.74 8.81
N VAL A 689 -5.84 16.09 7.85
CA VAL A 689 -7.20 15.58 7.72
C VAL A 689 -7.33 14.88 6.38
N GLY A 690 -8.11 13.82 6.33
CA GLY A 690 -8.38 13.10 5.10
C GLY A 690 -9.68 12.33 5.17
N ILE A 691 -10.18 11.94 4.00
CA ILE A 691 -11.28 11.02 3.84
C ILE A 691 -11.00 10.12 2.64
N ASP A 692 -11.20 8.83 2.82
CA ASP A 692 -11.20 7.84 1.76
C ASP A 692 -12.63 7.31 1.60
N ALA A 693 -13.07 7.10 0.36
CA ALA A 693 -14.40 6.60 0.04
C ALA A 693 -14.30 5.53 -1.04
N SER A 694 -15.04 4.45 -0.89
CA SER A 694 -15.18 3.42 -1.92
C SER A 694 -16.62 2.99 -2.10
N PHE A 695 -16.95 2.70 -3.34
CA PHE A 695 -18.20 2.09 -3.76
C PHE A 695 -17.89 0.90 -4.66
N GLY A 696 -18.58 -0.21 -4.47
CA GLY A 696 -18.47 -1.36 -5.35
C GLY A 696 -19.83 -1.98 -5.61
N HIS A 697 -20.00 -2.45 -6.84
CA HIS A 697 -21.17 -3.22 -7.26
C HIS A 697 -20.71 -4.45 -8.04
N PHE A 698 -21.17 -5.60 -7.61
CA PHE A 698 -20.87 -6.90 -8.19
C PHE A 698 -22.19 -7.56 -8.60
N SER A 699 -22.23 -8.20 -9.77
CA SER A 699 -23.36 -8.97 -10.24
C SER A 699 -22.89 -10.24 -10.94
N ALA A 700 -23.48 -11.35 -10.58
CA ALA A 700 -23.18 -12.67 -11.14
C ALA A 700 -24.41 -13.60 -11.01
N ARG A 701 -24.28 -14.81 -11.51
CA ARG A 701 -25.20 -15.93 -11.25
C ARG A 701 -24.44 -17.07 -10.61
N MET A 702 -25.11 -17.83 -9.79
CA MET A 702 -24.57 -19.09 -9.27
C MET A 702 -25.69 -20.12 -9.16
N MET A 703 -25.31 -21.36 -8.98
CA MET A 703 -26.24 -22.45 -8.91
C MET A 703 -26.20 -23.08 -7.53
N ARG A 704 -27.39 -23.43 -7.01
CA ARG A 704 -27.56 -24.18 -5.76
C ARG A 704 -28.61 -25.26 -5.97
N GLN A 705 -28.28 -26.50 -5.58
CA GLN A 705 -29.15 -27.64 -5.80
C GLN A 705 -29.67 -27.71 -7.24
N ASN A 706 -28.81 -27.39 -8.21
CA ASN A 706 -29.10 -27.29 -9.65
C ASN A 706 -30.10 -26.17 -10.03
N VAL A 707 -30.41 -25.24 -9.14
CA VAL A 707 -31.25 -24.08 -9.43
C VAL A 707 -30.35 -22.85 -9.57
N GLU A 708 -30.46 -22.17 -10.71
CA GLU A 708 -29.71 -20.95 -10.99
C GLU A 708 -30.34 -19.79 -10.24
N GLN A 709 -29.49 -18.99 -9.57
CA GLN A 709 -29.90 -17.83 -8.78
C GLN A 709 -29.06 -16.62 -9.16
N PRO A 710 -29.69 -15.48 -9.51
CA PRO A 710 -28.97 -14.22 -9.66
C PRO A 710 -28.50 -13.71 -8.29
N TYR A 711 -27.32 -13.09 -8.29
CA TYR A 711 -26.69 -12.57 -7.10
C TYR A 711 -26.09 -11.20 -7.36
N THR A 712 -26.40 -10.22 -6.52
CA THR A 712 -25.75 -8.92 -6.53
C THR A 712 -25.22 -8.55 -5.14
N SER A 713 -24.12 -7.84 -5.13
CA SER A 713 -23.52 -7.28 -3.91
C SER A 713 -23.12 -5.84 -4.15
N THR A 714 -23.55 -4.95 -3.28
CA THR A 714 -23.20 -3.53 -3.31
C THR A 714 -22.59 -3.13 -1.98
N PHE A 715 -21.45 -2.45 -2.01
CA PHE A 715 -20.84 -1.92 -0.79
C PHE A 715 -20.48 -0.45 -0.91
N ILE A 716 -20.55 0.25 0.22
CA ILE A 716 -20.09 1.63 0.39
C ILE A 716 -19.21 1.66 1.63
N THR A 717 -18.02 2.22 1.50
CA THR A 717 -17.12 2.47 2.64
C THR A 717 -16.75 3.93 2.68
N LEU A 718 -16.82 4.55 3.87
CA LEU A 718 -16.35 5.91 4.15
C LEU A 718 -15.36 5.86 5.30
N ALA A 719 -14.18 6.43 5.11
CA ALA A 719 -13.09 6.37 6.09
C ALA A 719 -12.44 7.74 6.33
N PRO A 720 -13.07 8.65 7.09
CA PRO A 720 -12.42 9.88 7.54
C PRO A 720 -11.30 9.59 8.53
N LYS A 721 -10.22 10.34 8.40
CA LYS A 721 -9.02 10.24 9.24
C LYS A 721 -8.53 11.63 9.66
N PHE A 722 -8.00 11.69 10.87
CA PHE A 722 -7.46 12.90 11.46
C PHE A 722 -6.22 12.53 12.27
N THR A 723 -5.13 13.26 12.03
CA THR A 723 -3.89 13.14 12.81
C THR A 723 -3.44 14.54 13.16
N GLY A 724 -3.19 14.82 14.44
CA GLY A 724 -2.84 16.16 14.87
C GLY A 724 -1.92 16.18 16.08
N LYS A 725 -1.03 17.20 16.10
CA LYS A 725 -0.24 17.58 17.26
C LYS A 725 -0.71 18.94 17.76
N PHE A 726 -1.67 18.95 18.67
CA PHE A 726 -2.27 20.18 19.17
C PHE A 726 -1.29 21.04 19.97
N THR A 727 -0.44 20.40 20.75
CA THR A 727 0.58 21.05 21.56
C THR A 727 1.89 20.26 21.52
N ARG A 728 2.94 20.73 22.20
CA ARG A 728 4.20 19.98 22.33
C ARG A 728 4.03 18.68 23.13
N TRP A 729 2.99 18.61 23.96
CA TRP A 729 2.74 17.53 24.90
C TRP A 729 1.50 16.70 24.58
N LEU A 730 0.71 17.04 23.53
CA LEU A 730 -0.51 16.31 23.16
C LEU A 730 -0.55 16.05 21.66
N SER A 731 -0.65 14.76 21.28
CA SER A 731 -0.92 14.29 19.93
C SER A 731 -2.09 13.32 19.91
N THR A 732 -2.85 13.34 18.82
CA THR A 732 -4.03 12.50 18.63
C THR A 732 -4.07 11.97 17.21
N ASP A 733 -4.42 10.69 17.09
CA ASP A 733 -4.74 10.02 15.82
C ASP A 733 -6.16 9.45 15.94
N TYR A 734 -7.00 9.76 14.96
CA TYR A 734 -8.37 9.27 14.90
C TYR A 734 -8.70 8.78 13.51
N ARG A 735 -9.28 7.58 13.43
CA ARG A 735 -9.79 6.99 12.20
C ARG A 735 -11.18 6.44 12.46
N LEU A 736 -12.10 6.75 11.59
CA LEU A 736 -13.42 6.15 11.53
C LEU A 736 -13.53 5.40 10.21
N THR A 737 -14.15 4.23 10.21
CA THR A 737 -14.51 3.49 9.01
C THR A 737 -15.96 3.07 9.14
N TYR A 738 -16.79 3.55 8.25
CA TYR A 738 -18.18 3.11 8.10
C TYR A 738 -18.29 2.28 6.84
N THR A 739 -18.86 1.09 6.94
CA THR A 739 -19.13 0.20 5.79
C THR A 739 -20.59 -0.20 5.82
N ASN A 740 -21.24 -0.11 4.67
CA ASN A 740 -22.57 -0.67 4.44
C ASN A 740 -22.49 -1.64 3.25
N ASN A 741 -22.98 -2.85 3.46
CA ASN A 741 -23.01 -3.91 2.46
C ASN A 741 -24.46 -4.32 2.25
N GLN A 742 -24.91 -4.37 0.99
CA GLN A 742 -26.21 -4.84 0.58
C GLN A 742 -26.04 -6.03 -0.35
N TYR A 743 -26.72 -7.11 -0.02
CA TYR A 743 -26.73 -8.35 -0.79
C TYR A 743 -28.14 -8.61 -1.27
N GLU A 744 -28.29 -9.02 -2.52
CA GLU A 744 -29.55 -9.41 -3.11
C GLU A 744 -29.36 -10.75 -3.83
N VAL A 745 -30.13 -11.76 -3.39
CA VAL A 745 -30.15 -13.10 -3.96
C VAL A 745 -31.60 -13.42 -4.27
N ASP A 746 -31.91 -13.53 -5.57
CA ASP A 746 -33.27 -13.68 -6.04
C ASP A 746 -34.18 -12.55 -5.49
N ALA A 747 -35.15 -12.83 -4.65
CA ALA A 747 -36.04 -11.85 -4.00
C ALA A 747 -35.61 -11.46 -2.58
N VAL A 748 -34.53 -12.04 -2.04
CA VAL A 748 -34.07 -11.80 -0.68
C VAL A 748 -33.04 -10.68 -0.65
N LYS A 749 -33.34 -9.60 0.10
CA LYS A 749 -32.39 -8.50 0.36
C LYS A 749 -31.89 -8.56 1.78
N VAL A 750 -30.60 -8.38 1.94
CA VAL A 750 -29.90 -8.39 3.22
C VAL A 750 -29.00 -7.17 3.33
N ASP A 751 -29.22 -6.38 4.36
CA ASP A 751 -28.40 -5.19 4.65
C ASP A 751 -27.56 -5.42 5.91
N HIS A 752 -26.33 -5.00 5.83
CA HIS A 752 -25.38 -5.05 6.94
C HIS A 752 -24.59 -3.74 7.01
N SER A 753 -24.47 -3.18 8.21
CA SER A 753 -23.64 -2.00 8.41
C SER A 753 -22.70 -2.18 9.58
N ALA A 754 -21.49 -1.68 9.44
CA ALA A 754 -20.45 -1.70 10.45
C ALA A 754 -19.79 -0.33 10.59
N LEU A 755 -19.51 0.05 11.83
CA LEU A 755 -18.76 1.24 12.19
C LEU A 755 -17.56 0.82 13.04
N ARG A 756 -16.36 1.15 12.60
CA ARG A 756 -15.12 0.99 13.37
C ARG A 756 -14.54 2.36 13.65
N GLN A 757 -14.18 2.62 14.90
CA GLN A 757 -13.51 3.84 15.31
C GLN A 757 -12.25 3.50 16.08
N ASN A 758 -11.13 4.13 15.72
CA ASN A 758 -9.86 3.98 16.41
C ASN A 758 -9.40 5.36 16.84
N LEU A 759 -9.20 5.55 18.12
CA LEU A 759 -8.68 6.77 18.73
C LEU A 759 -7.39 6.45 19.46
N SER A 760 -6.32 7.17 19.18
CA SER A 760 -5.08 7.09 19.92
C SER A 760 -4.69 8.49 20.40
N VAL A 761 -4.44 8.61 21.69
CA VAL A 761 -4.03 9.87 22.33
C VAL A 761 -2.72 9.65 23.05
N THR A 762 -1.73 10.45 22.73
CA THR A 762 -0.42 10.44 23.39
C THR A 762 -0.16 11.75 24.11
N PHE A 763 0.16 11.63 25.38
CA PHE A 763 0.44 12.70 26.29
C PHE A 763 1.90 12.64 26.76
N LEU A 764 2.62 13.75 26.66
CA LEU A 764 4.04 13.89 27.03
C LEU A 764 4.17 14.92 28.16
N PRO A 765 3.95 14.55 29.43
CA PRO A 765 4.03 15.49 30.55
C PRO A 765 5.40 16.12 30.67
N THR A 766 6.44 15.34 30.38
CA THR A 766 7.83 15.76 30.34
C THR A 766 8.56 15.10 29.18
N ASP A 767 9.80 15.45 28.95
CA ASP A 767 10.65 14.79 27.94
C ASP A 767 10.98 13.31 28.26
N GLN A 768 10.77 12.88 29.50
CA GLN A 768 11.08 11.52 29.96
C GLN A 768 9.85 10.62 30.02
N TRP A 769 8.65 11.20 30.17
CA TRP A 769 7.42 10.47 30.35
C TRP A 769 6.50 10.56 29.16
N GLN A 770 5.99 9.41 28.73
CA GLN A 770 4.94 9.30 27.73
C GLN A 770 3.80 8.46 28.29
N ILE A 771 2.58 8.97 28.18
CA ILE A 771 1.36 8.27 28.53
C ILE A 771 0.53 8.15 27.24
N ALA A 772 0.15 6.94 26.85
CA ALA A 772 -0.68 6.73 25.67
C ALA A 772 -1.94 5.96 26.06
N PHE A 773 -3.05 6.37 25.46
CA PHE A 773 -4.34 5.70 25.53
C PHE A 773 -4.79 5.38 24.12
N SER A 774 -5.30 4.18 23.90
CA SER A 774 -6.00 3.83 22.66
C SER A 774 -7.37 3.26 22.97
N ALA A 775 -8.33 3.64 22.15
CA ALA A 775 -9.70 3.16 22.21
C ALA A 775 -10.10 2.68 20.81
N GLU A 776 -10.60 1.47 20.74
CA GLU A 776 -11.20 0.92 19.54
C GLU A 776 -12.66 0.61 19.81
N HIS A 777 -13.54 1.13 18.98
CA HIS A 777 -14.97 0.89 19.06
C HIS A 777 -15.45 0.20 17.80
N TYR A 778 -16.15 -0.89 17.95
CA TYR A 778 -16.76 -1.69 16.90
C TYR A 778 -18.25 -1.77 17.12
N TYR A 779 -19.00 -1.20 16.20
CA TYR A 779 -20.45 -1.32 16.15
C TYR A 779 -20.85 -2.03 14.88
N THR A 780 -21.64 -3.07 14.97
CA THR A 780 -22.14 -3.86 13.85
C THR A 780 -23.65 -4.04 13.99
N ARG A 781 -24.40 -3.71 12.96
CA ARG A 781 -25.82 -4.07 12.82
C ARG A 781 -25.91 -5.24 11.86
N PHE A 782 -26.43 -6.36 12.36
CA PHE A 782 -26.60 -7.60 11.63
C PHE A 782 -27.88 -7.57 10.77
N SER A 783 -27.99 -8.55 9.87
CA SER A 783 -29.17 -8.69 8.97
C SER A 783 -30.50 -8.93 9.69
N ASN A 784 -30.46 -9.48 10.91
CA ASN A 784 -31.62 -9.75 11.77
C ASN A 784 -31.94 -8.60 12.74
N ASP A 785 -31.44 -7.39 12.47
CA ASP A 785 -31.55 -6.19 13.31
C ASP A 785 -30.88 -6.30 14.71
N GLN A 786 -30.21 -7.40 15.01
CA GLN A 786 -29.34 -7.49 16.18
C GLN A 786 -28.14 -6.57 16.01
N THR A 787 -27.61 -6.10 17.12
CA THR A 787 -26.42 -5.25 17.12
C THR A 787 -25.36 -5.84 18.04
N ALA A 788 -24.10 -5.68 17.66
CA ALA A 788 -22.94 -5.87 18.53
C ALA A 788 -22.26 -4.52 18.73
N ASN A 789 -21.90 -4.24 19.98
CA ASN A 789 -21.23 -2.99 20.35
C ASN A 789 -20.10 -3.37 21.33
N ILE A 790 -18.85 -3.18 20.89
CA ILE A 790 -17.67 -3.62 21.64
C ILE A 790 -16.67 -2.48 21.67
N ILE A 791 -16.06 -2.26 22.84
CA ILE A 791 -15.05 -1.22 23.05
C ILE A 791 -13.81 -1.86 23.68
N PHE A 792 -12.67 -1.72 23.04
CA PHE A 792 -11.38 -2.03 23.63
C PHE A 792 -10.69 -0.75 24.10
N LEU A 793 -10.13 -0.80 25.30
CA LEU A 793 -9.31 0.27 25.85
C LEU A 793 -7.95 -0.29 26.21
N ASP A 794 -6.90 0.40 25.78
CA ASP A 794 -5.53 0.11 26.17
C ASP A 794 -4.87 1.36 26.74
N ALA A 795 -3.94 1.16 27.65
CA ALA A 795 -3.14 2.24 28.21
C ALA A 795 -1.68 1.83 28.31
N SER A 796 -0.79 2.76 28.13
CA SER A 796 0.62 2.53 28.38
C SER A 796 1.29 3.75 28.98
N VAL A 797 2.24 3.49 29.86
CA VAL A 797 3.10 4.50 30.48
C VAL A 797 4.54 4.12 30.18
N ARG A 798 5.30 5.03 29.62
CA ARG A 798 6.69 4.85 29.28
C ARG A 798 7.55 5.88 29.98
N CYS A 799 8.68 5.44 30.50
CA CYS A 799 9.68 6.26 31.15
C CYS A 799 11.06 6.08 30.50
N LEU A 800 11.64 7.14 30.00
CA LEU A 800 12.99 7.17 29.47
C LEU A 800 13.97 7.34 30.64
N LEU A 801 14.48 6.23 31.18
CA LEU A 801 15.42 6.21 32.32
C LEU A 801 16.78 6.80 31.95
N SER A 802 17.22 6.59 30.72
CA SER A 802 18.42 7.20 30.14
C SER A 802 18.29 7.32 28.62
N LYS A 803 19.28 7.91 27.95
CA LYS A 803 19.29 7.96 26.47
C LYS A 803 19.27 6.59 25.81
N ARG A 804 19.61 5.52 26.54
CA ARG A 804 19.70 4.14 26.05
C ARG A 804 18.68 3.20 26.64
N ILE A 805 18.10 3.52 27.78
CA ILE A 805 17.20 2.59 28.52
C ILE A 805 15.84 3.22 28.65
N ASP A 806 14.86 2.47 28.31
CA ASP A 806 13.46 2.81 28.23
C ASP A 806 12.64 1.72 28.94
N LEU A 807 11.79 2.11 29.86
CA LEU A 807 10.89 1.22 30.59
C LEU A 807 9.45 1.55 30.24
N ALA A 808 8.64 0.56 29.89
CA ALA A 808 7.24 0.73 29.59
C ALA A 808 6.37 -0.26 30.36
N LEU A 809 5.26 0.23 30.90
CA LEU A 809 4.15 -0.56 31.40
C LEU A 809 3.01 -0.43 30.41
N ALA A 810 2.52 -1.54 29.87
CA ALA A 810 1.39 -1.57 28.96
C ALA A 810 0.29 -2.48 29.51
N ALA A 811 -0.94 -1.97 29.48
CA ALA A 811 -2.14 -2.72 29.83
C ALA A 811 -3.07 -2.74 28.61
N THR A 812 -3.49 -3.93 28.20
CA THR A 812 -4.37 -4.15 27.05
C THR A 812 -5.68 -4.77 27.46
N ASN A 813 -6.72 -4.48 26.68
CA ASN A 813 -8.09 -4.95 26.95
C ASN A 813 -8.56 -4.63 28.38
N LEU A 814 -8.44 -3.36 28.80
CA LEU A 814 -8.76 -2.92 30.17
C LEU A 814 -10.21 -3.20 30.58
N LEU A 815 -11.14 -3.24 29.62
CA LEU A 815 -12.55 -3.56 29.83
C LEU A 815 -12.82 -5.06 29.96
N ASP A 816 -11.82 -5.90 29.71
CA ASP A 816 -11.86 -7.36 29.77
C ASP A 816 -12.94 -7.99 28.89
N GLU A 817 -13.05 -7.44 27.65
CA GLU A 817 -13.94 -8.01 26.64
C GLU A 817 -13.48 -9.43 26.28
N THR A 818 -14.43 -10.38 26.23
CA THR A 818 -14.11 -11.80 26.05
C THR A 818 -14.39 -12.33 24.66
N ASP A 819 -15.36 -11.73 23.96
CA ASP A 819 -15.84 -12.21 22.68
C ASP A 819 -16.03 -11.06 21.69
N TYR A 820 -15.67 -11.29 20.43
CA TYR A 820 -15.94 -10.40 19.31
C TYR A 820 -16.81 -11.08 18.28
N ARG A 821 -17.91 -10.43 17.90
CA ARG A 821 -18.86 -10.96 16.90
C ARG A 821 -18.87 -10.12 15.65
N TYR A 822 -18.83 -10.79 14.51
CA TYR A 822 -19.02 -10.15 13.22
C TYR A 822 -19.72 -11.09 12.23
N THR A 823 -20.28 -10.53 11.18
CA THR A 823 -20.91 -11.28 10.09
C THR A 823 -20.07 -11.20 8.84
N SER A 824 -19.88 -12.35 8.20
CA SER A 824 -19.36 -12.47 6.85
C SER A 824 -20.45 -12.96 5.92
N PHE A 825 -20.48 -12.41 4.70
CA PHE A 825 -21.45 -12.82 3.70
C PHE A 825 -20.77 -13.56 2.57
N GLY A 826 -21.23 -14.77 2.35
CA GLY A 826 -20.99 -15.51 1.12
C GLY A 826 -22.05 -15.14 0.06
N SER A 827 -21.91 -15.66 -1.13
CA SER A 827 -22.87 -15.38 -2.23
C SER A 827 -24.31 -15.77 -1.89
N LEU A 828 -24.50 -16.83 -1.12
CA LEU A 828 -25.82 -17.41 -0.79
C LEU A 828 -26.01 -17.66 0.71
N SER A 829 -25.16 -17.14 1.56
CA SER A 829 -25.16 -17.38 3.00
C SER A 829 -24.66 -16.21 3.82
N GLU A 830 -25.11 -16.16 5.04
CA GLU A 830 -24.60 -15.31 6.09
C GLU A 830 -23.95 -16.17 7.16
N SER A 831 -22.71 -15.86 7.55
CA SER A 831 -22.00 -16.56 8.62
C SER A 831 -21.71 -15.59 9.75
N LEU A 832 -22.33 -15.84 10.90
CA LEU A 832 -22.10 -15.10 12.13
C LEU A 832 -20.96 -15.78 12.89
N TYR A 833 -19.82 -15.12 12.98
CA TYR A 833 -18.65 -15.57 13.72
C TYR A 833 -18.61 -14.94 15.11
N SER A 834 -18.17 -15.70 16.09
CA SER A 834 -17.75 -15.21 17.41
C SER A 834 -16.36 -15.72 17.72
N PHE A 835 -15.43 -14.81 18.01
CA PHE A 835 -14.04 -15.09 18.33
C PHE A 835 -13.77 -14.82 19.80
N LYS A 836 -13.01 -15.70 20.39
CA LYS A 836 -12.49 -15.48 21.74
C LYS A 836 -11.42 -14.38 21.70
N ILE A 837 -11.53 -13.42 22.60
CA ILE A 837 -10.58 -12.31 22.76
C ILE A 837 -9.57 -12.67 23.84
N ARG A 838 -8.31 -12.28 23.66
CA ARG A 838 -7.29 -12.37 24.69
C ARG A 838 -7.73 -11.58 25.93
N PRO A 839 -7.62 -12.16 27.14
CA PRO A 839 -8.05 -11.49 28.36
C PRO A 839 -7.24 -10.21 28.61
N ARG A 840 -7.73 -9.39 29.53
CA ARG A 840 -6.97 -8.24 30.04
C ARG A 840 -5.59 -8.71 30.51
N ASN A 841 -4.57 -7.97 30.11
CA ASN A 841 -3.21 -8.28 30.55
C ASN A 841 -2.40 -7.01 30.79
N ILE A 842 -1.37 -7.16 31.61
CA ILE A 842 -0.42 -6.10 31.95
C ILE A 842 0.98 -6.65 31.71
N ILE A 843 1.79 -5.91 30.93
CA ILE A 843 3.16 -6.30 30.61
C ILE A 843 4.12 -5.13 30.91
N ILE A 844 5.22 -5.45 31.59
CA ILE A 844 6.35 -4.54 31.76
C ILE A 844 7.38 -4.87 30.69
N LYS A 845 7.82 -3.86 29.94
CA LYS A 845 8.81 -3.98 28.87
C LYS A 845 9.99 -3.07 29.14
N MET A 846 11.20 -3.57 28.97
CA MET A 846 12.43 -2.80 28.97
C MET A 846 13.06 -2.85 27.58
N GLN A 847 13.45 -1.69 27.09
CA GLN A 847 14.15 -1.55 25.81
C GLN A 847 15.52 -0.93 26.07
N ILE A 848 16.56 -1.54 25.49
CA ILE A 848 17.94 -1.07 25.58
C ILE A 848 18.44 -0.82 24.16
N LYS A 849 18.87 0.43 23.88
CA LYS A 849 19.54 0.80 22.61
C LYS A 849 21.03 0.49 22.72
N ILE A 850 21.56 -0.24 21.72
CA ILE A 850 22.97 -0.69 21.63
C ILE A 850 23.77 0.28 20.76
#